data_b52905b3e1299e619263788fda1db9d5
#
_entry.id   b52905b3e1299e619263788fda1db9d5
#
_cell.length_a   1.000
_cell.length_b   1.000
_cell.length_c   1.000
_cell.angle_alpha   90.00
_cell.angle_beta   90.00
_cell.angle_gamma   90.00
#
_symmetry.space_group_name_H-M   'P 1'
#
loop_
_entity.id
_entity.type
_entity.pdbx_description
1 polymer ?
#
loop_
_entity_poly.entity_id
_entity_poly.type
_entity_poly.pdbx_seq_one_letter_code
_entity_poly.pdbx_strand_id
1 'polypeptide(L)'
;MSGAPACFHCGETVEHPGRWTARIDGVEHDMCCAGCQAVANAIVSAGLDDYYRTRSAPAPGAAVVPPALRALEVYDDPDVQQRFVRARESDCETTLMIDGLRCGACVWLLEQGLRRRPGVSNASVNLATGRATLRWDPSKTRLSSLLDAIGRLGYRALPFDAREREAQIQRTSKALFRRLFIAGLGMMQVMMYAVPVYVAEPGDIEWQHENLMRWASLLLTLPVMLYSASPFFAGAWRDLRARTVGMDVPVVIGLVAAFVASVRATLVGHGEVYFDSVTMFVCLLLAARYVEWVARRRAGRAIDAVAAAVPDMVDRVDAASGAIERVPATRLAPGELFRVAVGERVAVDAAIVDGRTSIDQSLLTGESLPVPRTRNDEVPGGAINAGSPVLMRVLRTSADSAISTIERLVDRAAAEKPRLAGRTERVARWFVAALLLLAAGVWLAWMQVDPSRAAHVAIAVLVVSCPCALSMATPAALAAATGAAMRRGMLIARGDAFERIADCTDVVFDKTGTLTVGHPELVRLVPLGDTPVSAERALSVAAALEAGQAHPLADAIRHAGDEAAQARLASGERETVPGLGVEGVIDARRHRLGSAAFVAAWHPSLASDASEPESGDTMVWLVRDDAPIARFHFRDRLRDEARPVMDALRAAGLQAHLVSGDRHATVAEVADALGITGAVADASPQDKLQYVRRLQDAGRRVLMVGDGINDAPVLAAADVSVAVGRATSLARTAAGVVLLGQSLNDLPALHALALRARAIVRGNLGWALAYNAIAIPAAALGWVPPWLAAIGMSTSSLLVVLNALRLIPADRVAPATRAATAAIPVAPRAGEAARENA
;
A
#
# COMPACT_ATOMS: atom_id res chain seq x y z
N MET A 1 13.96 9.55 58.72
CA MET A 1 13.65 9.74 57.29
C MET A 1 14.63 8.89 56.48
N SER A 2 14.24 7.68 56.11
CA SER A 2 15.06 6.80 55.26
C SER A 2 15.09 7.37 53.87
N GLY A 3 16.25 7.88 53.45
CA GLY A 3 16.43 8.39 52.07
C GLY A 3 16.17 7.28 51.05
N ALA A 4 15.52 7.61 49.96
CA ALA A 4 15.32 6.69 48.83
C ALA A 4 16.69 6.15 48.39
N PRO A 5 16.81 4.84 48.02
CA PRO A 5 18.08 4.24 47.63
C PRO A 5 18.63 4.91 46.37
N ALA A 6 19.96 5.11 46.37
CA ALA A 6 20.66 5.67 45.21
C ALA A 6 21.06 4.56 44.24
N CYS A 7 20.97 4.84 42.96
CA CYS A 7 21.40 3.94 41.89
C CYS A 7 22.89 3.59 42.02
N PHE A 8 23.19 2.30 42.09
CA PHE A 8 24.58 1.85 42.28
C PHE A 8 25.50 2.27 41.13
N HIS A 9 25.01 2.45 39.94
CA HIS A 9 25.80 2.84 38.77
C HIS A 9 26.02 4.36 38.65
N CYS A 10 24.96 5.19 38.69
CA CYS A 10 25.05 6.64 38.44
C CYS A 10 24.80 7.53 39.64
N GLY A 11 24.36 6.99 40.76
CA GLY A 11 24.10 7.77 42.00
C GLY A 11 22.75 8.51 42.02
N GLU A 12 21.94 8.46 40.98
CA GLU A 12 20.60 9.07 40.95
C GLU A 12 19.60 8.32 41.83
N THR A 13 18.55 8.97 42.27
CA THR A 13 17.51 8.39 43.10
C THR A 13 16.76 7.26 42.37
N VAL A 14 16.59 6.12 43.03
CA VAL A 14 15.81 4.99 42.49
C VAL A 14 14.35 5.18 42.87
N GLU A 15 13.50 5.55 41.94
CA GLU A 15 12.07 5.75 42.15
C GLU A 15 11.32 4.45 42.45
N HIS A 16 11.77 3.32 41.86
CA HIS A 16 11.15 2.01 42.05
C HIS A 16 12.20 0.95 42.40
N PRO A 17 12.53 0.78 43.69
CA PRO A 17 13.49 -0.23 44.16
C PRO A 17 13.05 -1.66 43.75
N GLY A 18 14.02 -2.49 43.32
CA GLY A 18 13.76 -3.86 42.90
C GLY A 18 13.28 -4.03 41.45
N ARG A 19 12.92 -2.93 40.76
CA ARG A 19 12.47 -3.00 39.35
C ARG A 19 13.61 -3.20 38.39
N TRP A 20 14.74 -2.58 38.64
CA TRP A 20 15.95 -2.65 37.81
C TRP A 20 17.12 -3.02 38.71
N THR A 21 17.60 -4.28 38.63
CA THR A 21 18.71 -4.75 39.47
C THR A 21 19.83 -5.31 38.61
N ALA A 22 21.08 -5.20 39.05
CA ALA A 22 22.24 -5.83 38.44
C ALA A 22 23.08 -6.53 39.51
N ARG A 23 23.59 -7.71 39.20
CA ARG A 23 24.44 -8.47 40.12
C ARG A 23 25.90 -8.10 39.90
N ILE A 24 26.52 -7.43 40.90
CA ILE A 24 27.90 -6.96 40.85
C ILE A 24 28.61 -7.58 42.05
N ASP A 25 29.74 -8.22 41.86
CA ASP A 25 30.47 -8.92 42.95
C ASP A 25 29.61 -9.92 43.75
N GLY A 26 28.62 -10.53 43.06
CA GLY A 26 27.72 -11.51 43.69
C GLY A 26 26.57 -10.87 44.49
N VAL A 27 26.53 -9.55 44.66
CA VAL A 27 25.47 -8.79 45.33
C VAL A 27 24.54 -8.13 44.31
N GLU A 28 23.26 -8.15 44.62
CA GLU A 28 22.22 -7.49 43.80
C GLU A 28 22.11 -6.03 44.22
N HIS A 29 22.26 -5.12 43.25
CA HIS A 29 22.22 -3.67 43.44
C HIS A 29 21.12 -3.03 42.63
N ASP A 30 20.40 -2.06 43.24
CA ASP A 30 19.34 -1.32 42.58
C ASP A 30 19.90 -0.29 41.59
N MET A 31 19.23 -0.19 40.44
CA MET A 31 19.50 0.76 39.35
C MET A 31 18.31 1.70 39.16
N CYS A 32 18.56 2.96 38.80
CA CYS A 32 17.47 3.95 38.60
C CYS A 32 16.65 3.66 37.30
N CYS A 33 17.24 2.99 36.33
CA CYS A 33 16.60 2.73 35.03
C CYS A 33 17.20 1.51 34.35
N ALA A 34 16.50 1.01 33.32
CA ALA A 34 16.96 -0.11 32.47
C ALA A 34 18.33 0.16 31.80
N GLY A 35 18.64 1.42 31.51
CA GLY A 35 19.91 1.83 30.95
C GLY A 35 21.08 1.57 31.89
N CYS A 36 20.95 1.96 33.15
CA CYS A 36 21.97 1.70 34.18
C CYS A 36 22.14 0.20 34.46
N GLN A 37 21.05 -0.57 34.43
CA GLN A 37 21.07 -2.03 34.53
C GLN A 37 21.83 -2.66 33.35
N ALA A 38 21.53 -2.23 32.12
CA ALA A 38 22.18 -2.79 30.91
C ALA A 38 23.68 -2.50 30.87
N VAL A 39 24.09 -1.28 31.28
CA VAL A 39 25.51 -0.91 31.37
C VAL A 39 26.21 -1.70 32.47
N ALA A 40 25.59 -1.83 33.63
CA ALA A 40 26.15 -2.60 34.74
C ALA A 40 26.35 -4.07 34.32
N ASN A 41 25.35 -4.69 33.70
CA ASN A 41 25.44 -6.05 33.22
C ASN A 41 26.47 -6.20 32.10
N ALA A 42 26.65 -5.20 31.21
CA ALA A 42 27.67 -5.22 30.17
C ALA A 42 29.10 -5.15 30.77
N ILE A 43 29.32 -4.32 31.80
CA ILE A 43 30.58 -4.21 32.50
C ILE A 43 30.94 -5.53 33.20
N VAL A 44 29.95 -6.13 33.91
CA VAL A 44 30.14 -7.41 34.60
C VAL A 44 30.40 -8.57 33.60
N SER A 45 29.61 -8.62 32.51
CA SER A 45 29.77 -9.67 31.49
C SER A 45 31.06 -9.56 30.69
N ALA A 46 31.66 -8.36 30.68
CA ALA A 46 33.01 -8.12 30.10
C ALA A 46 34.18 -8.45 31.06
N GLY A 47 33.89 -8.89 32.30
CA GLY A 47 34.90 -9.19 33.31
C GLY A 47 35.62 -7.94 33.84
N LEU A 48 34.93 -6.77 33.82
CA LEU A 48 35.49 -5.48 34.24
C LEU A 48 34.88 -5.03 35.56
N ASP A 49 34.57 -5.95 36.47
CA ASP A 49 33.95 -5.69 37.78
C ASP A 49 34.76 -4.74 38.67
N ASP A 50 36.11 -4.76 38.47
CA ASP A 50 37.03 -3.85 39.13
C ASP A 50 36.73 -2.36 38.89
N TYR A 51 35.98 -2.02 37.83
CA TYR A 51 35.46 -0.67 37.60
C TYR A 51 34.64 -0.15 38.80
N TYR A 52 33.82 -0.99 39.42
CA TYR A 52 32.97 -0.60 40.52
C TYR A 52 33.74 -0.50 41.85
N ARG A 53 34.86 -1.19 41.93
CA ARG A 53 35.77 -1.15 43.11
C ARG A 53 36.73 0.04 43.11
N THR A 54 37.15 0.48 41.92
CA THR A 54 38.20 1.48 41.74
C THR A 54 37.72 2.88 41.43
N ARG A 55 36.42 3.03 41.07
CA ARG A 55 35.83 4.34 40.78
C ARG A 55 35.81 5.26 42.00
N SER A 56 36.25 6.50 41.82
CA SER A 56 36.24 7.52 42.86
C SER A 56 34.90 8.29 42.98
N ALA A 57 33.97 8.17 41.99
CA ALA A 57 32.65 8.78 41.95
C ALA A 57 31.68 7.91 41.11
N PRO A 58 30.36 7.99 41.39
CA PRO A 58 29.36 7.38 40.51
C PRO A 58 29.54 7.86 39.07
N ALA A 59 29.22 6.99 38.08
CA ALA A 59 29.24 7.38 36.67
C ALA A 59 28.26 8.55 36.44
N PRO A 60 28.58 9.54 35.61
CA PRO A 60 27.63 10.60 35.29
C PRO A 60 26.36 9.98 34.73
N GLY A 61 25.23 10.25 35.41
CA GLY A 61 23.93 9.71 35.02
C GLY A 61 23.62 9.99 33.57
N ALA A 62 22.92 9.08 32.95
CA ALA A 62 22.31 9.24 31.62
C ALA A 62 23.23 9.43 30.38
N ALA A 63 24.55 9.66 30.53
CA ALA A 63 25.45 9.94 29.39
C ALA A 63 25.98 8.70 28.63
N VAL A 64 25.75 7.49 29.13
CA VAL A 64 26.41 6.26 28.63
C VAL A 64 25.53 5.47 27.64
N VAL A 65 24.21 5.68 27.60
CA VAL A 65 23.36 5.12 26.55
C VAL A 65 23.35 6.10 25.38
N PRO A 66 23.85 5.72 24.20
CA PRO A 66 23.80 6.61 23.05
C PRO A 66 22.38 7.18 22.85
N PRO A 67 22.23 8.49 22.59
CA PRO A 67 20.92 9.10 22.40
C PRO A 67 20.02 8.37 21.39
N ALA A 68 20.63 7.71 20.42
CA ALA A 68 19.98 6.87 19.43
C ALA A 68 19.28 5.62 20.03
N LEU A 69 19.85 5.00 21.06
CA LEU A 69 19.25 3.80 21.70
C LEU A 69 18.11 4.17 22.66
N ARG A 70 18.21 5.30 23.35
CA ARG A 70 17.11 5.83 24.17
C ARG A 70 15.89 6.21 23.33
N ALA A 71 16.13 6.75 22.14
CA ALA A 71 15.05 7.07 21.20
C ALA A 71 14.32 5.82 20.68
N LEU A 72 14.95 4.65 20.69
CA LEU A 72 14.33 3.40 20.22
C LEU A 72 13.50 2.70 21.31
N GLU A 73 13.84 2.83 22.58
CA GLU A 73 13.09 2.22 23.70
C GLU A 73 11.68 2.80 23.85
N VAL A 74 11.43 4.04 23.39
CA VAL A 74 10.09 4.64 23.32
C VAL A 74 9.14 3.80 22.48
N TYR A 75 9.65 3.05 21.49
CA TYR A 75 8.84 2.18 20.65
C TYR A 75 8.44 0.84 21.30
N ASP A 76 8.96 0.55 22.51
CA ASP A 76 8.54 -0.61 23.30
C ASP A 76 7.38 -0.28 24.26
N ASP A 77 7.04 1.01 24.42
CA ASP A 77 5.92 1.46 25.23
C ASP A 77 4.58 0.97 24.61
N PRO A 78 3.71 0.27 25.37
CA PRO A 78 2.44 -0.25 24.86
C PRO A 78 1.52 0.82 24.27
N ASP A 79 1.47 2.03 24.86
CA ASP A 79 0.63 3.12 24.38
C ASP A 79 1.14 3.69 23.04
N VAL A 80 2.46 3.68 22.86
CA VAL A 80 3.10 4.05 21.60
C VAL A 80 2.91 2.96 20.55
N GLN A 81 3.02 1.69 20.95
CA GLN A 81 2.86 0.53 20.07
C GLN A 81 1.43 0.40 19.51
N GLN A 82 0.40 0.75 20.26
CA GLN A 82 -0.99 0.70 19.79
C GLN A 82 -1.23 1.43 18.47
N ARG A 83 -0.39 2.40 18.12
CA ARG A 83 -0.52 3.21 16.89
C ARG A 83 -0.04 2.46 15.63
N PHE A 84 0.91 1.52 15.74
CA PHE A 84 1.58 0.92 14.57
C PHE A 84 1.94 -0.56 14.75
N VAL A 85 1.79 -1.16 15.95
CA VAL A 85 1.97 -2.59 16.19
C VAL A 85 0.61 -3.24 16.38
N ARG A 86 0.44 -4.41 15.77
CA ARG A 86 -0.78 -5.22 15.86
C ARG A 86 -0.47 -6.52 16.56
N ALA A 87 -1.19 -6.79 17.61
CA ALA A 87 -1.20 -8.09 18.27
C ALA A 87 -2.07 -9.05 17.43
N ARG A 88 -1.55 -10.23 17.15
CA ARG A 88 -2.28 -11.41 16.69
C ARG A 88 -2.07 -12.49 17.73
N GLU A 89 -2.89 -13.53 17.74
CA GLU A 89 -2.96 -14.59 18.76
C GLU A 89 -1.65 -14.91 19.50
N SER A 90 -0.52 -15.00 18.80
CA SER A 90 0.82 -15.26 19.38
C SER A 90 1.91 -14.28 18.90
N ASP A 91 1.67 -13.51 17.85
CA ASP A 91 2.67 -12.68 17.18
C ASP A 91 2.25 -11.21 17.13
N CYS A 92 3.23 -10.32 17.09
CA CYS A 92 3.03 -8.90 16.75
C CYS A 92 3.43 -8.65 15.29
N GLU A 93 2.71 -7.74 14.62
CA GLU A 93 3.01 -7.31 13.25
C GLU A 93 3.13 -5.79 13.19
N THR A 94 4.15 -5.29 12.51
CA THR A 94 4.32 -3.85 12.24
C THR A 94 4.83 -3.59 10.84
N THR A 95 4.52 -2.39 10.31
CA THR A 95 5.10 -1.88 9.08
C THR A 95 6.05 -0.75 9.40
N LEU A 96 7.29 -0.88 8.96
CA LEU A 96 8.36 0.09 9.15
C LEU A 96 8.72 0.75 7.83
N MET A 97 9.10 2.01 7.87
CA MET A 97 9.80 2.71 6.78
C MET A 97 11.29 2.45 6.90
N ILE A 98 11.92 2.01 5.83
CA ILE A 98 13.37 1.79 5.76
C ILE A 98 13.98 2.86 4.87
N ASP A 99 14.86 3.66 5.45
CA ASP A 99 15.65 4.64 4.70
C ASP A 99 16.97 4.04 4.22
N GLY A 100 17.42 4.46 3.02
CA GLY A 100 18.69 4.03 2.44
C GLY A 100 18.61 2.77 1.57
N LEU A 101 17.40 2.25 1.28
CA LEU A 101 17.22 1.15 0.32
C LEU A 101 17.54 1.62 -1.11
N ARG A 102 18.40 0.85 -1.82
CA ARG A 102 18.84 1.24 -3.17
C ARG A 102 18.69 0.13 -4.20
N CYS A 103 18.83 -1.12 -3.79
CA CYS A 103 18.81 -2.27 -4.69
C CYS A 103 18.31 -3.52 -3.99
N GLY A 104 18.09 -4.58 -4.76
CA GLY A 104 17.64 -5.87 -4.23
C GLY A 104 18.62 -6.52 -3.24
N ALA A 105 19.93 -6.23 -3.33
CA ALA A 105 20.89 -6.70 -2.35
C ALA A 105 20.64 -6.11 -0.96
N CYS A 106 20.27 -4.81 -0.88
CA CYS A 106 19.87 -4.16 0.36
C CYS A 106 18.65 -4.85 1.01
N VAL A 107 17.67 -5.18 0.19
CA VAL A 107 16.44 -5.86 0.62
C VAL A 107 16.76 -7.25 1.16
N TRP A 108 17.53 -8.03 0.39
CA TRP A 108 17.94 -9.39 0.80
C TRP A 108 18.72 -9.37 2.13
N LEU A 109 19.64 -8.42 2.29
CA LEU A 109 20.44 -8.27 3.50
C LEU A 109 19.57 -8.03 4.73
N LEU A 110 18.61 -7.11 4.61
CA LEU A 110 17.67 -6.79 5.69
C LEU A 110 16.78 -7.98 6.04
N GLU A 111 16.18 -8.62 5.03
CA GLU A 111 15.32 -9.78 5.27
C GLU A 111 16.06 -10.93 5.92
N GLN A 112 17.25 -11.28 5.45
CA GLN A 112 18.06 -12.35 6.03
C GLN A 112 18.60 -12.00 7.43
N GLY A 113 19.03 -10.75 7.62
CA GLY A 113 19.50 -10.25 8.91
C GLY A 113 18.41 -10.25 9.97
N LEU A 114 17.19 -9.93 9.61
CA LEU A 114 16.04 -9.92 10.51
C LEU A 114 15.49 -11.33 10.76
N ARG A 115 15.35 -12.19 9.72
CA ARG A 115 14.87 -13.57 9.88
C ARG A 115 15.77 -14.45 10.74
N ARG A 116 17.06 -14.11 10.85
CA ARG A 116 18.00 -14.80 11.75
C ARG A 116 17.85 -14.40 13.21
N ARG A 117 17.05 -13.39 13.54
CA ARG A 117 16.81 -12.98 14.92
C ARG A 117 15.82 -13.91 15.60
N PRO A 118 16.10 -14.31 16.87
CA PRO A 118 15.15 -15.11 17.64
C PRO A 118 13.80 -14.42 17.72
N GLY A 119 12.71 -15.18 17.53
CA GLY A 119 11.34 -14.66 17.63
C GLY A 119 10.81 -13.97 16.38
N VAL A 120 11.60 -13.73 15.32
CA VAL A 120 11.08 -13.17 14.06
C VAL A 120 10.51 -14.29 13.21
N SER A 121 9.19 -14.28 13.02
CA SER A 121 8.46 -15.25 12.18
C SER A 121 8.44 -14.86 10.70
N ASN A 122 8.41 -13.56 10.39
CA ASN A 122 8.48 -13.06 9.02
C ASN A 122 9.13 -11.68 8.94
N ALA A 123 9.91 -11.46 7.89
CA ALA A 123 10.44 -10.16 7.49
C ALA A 123 10.37 -10.05 5.97
N SER A 124 9.66 -9.04 5.47
CA SER A 124 9.51 -8.74 4.04
C SER A 124 9.76 -7.27 3.80
N VAL A 125 10.61 -6.94 2.83
CA VAL A 125 11.00 -5.55 2.50
C VAL A 125 10.72 -5.27 1.04
N ASN A 126 9.98 -4.21 0.75
CA ASN A 126 9.67 -3.78 -0.60
C ASN A 126 10.57 -2.61 -1.02
N LEU A 127 11.38 -2.82 -2.05
CA LEU A 127 12.31 -1.81 -2.58
C LEU A 127 11.58 -0.59 -3.16
N ALA A 128 10.43 -0.81 -3.82
CA ALA A 128 9.72 0.27 -4.52
C ALA A 128 9.10 1.29 -3.55
N THR A 129 8.59 0.81 -2.42
CA THR A 129 7.91 1.64 -1.43
C THR A 129 8.79 2.03 -0.24
N GLY A 130 9.92 1.33 -0.05
CA GLY A 130 10.77 1.50 1.12
C GLY A 130 10.16 0.94 2.42
N ARG A 131 9.09 0.14 2.33
CA ARG A 131 8.40 -0.42 3.49
C ARG A 131 8.90 -1.82 3.82
N ALA A 132 8.96 -2.13 5.12
CA ALA A 132 9.24 -3.45 5.65
C ALA A 132 8.11 -3.89 6.58
N THR A 133 7.55 -5.07 6.33
CA THR A 133 6.61 -5.71 7.25
C THR A 133 7.37 -6.74 8.07
N LEU A 134 7.27 -6.60 9.41
CA LEU A 134 7.88 -7.49 10.37
C LEU A 134 6.80 -8.19 11.19
N ARG A 135 6.98 -9.51 11.38
CA ARG A 135 6.22 -10.30 12.35
C ARG A 135 7.18 -10.93 13.34
N TRP A 136 6.87 -10.80 14.63
CA TRP A 136 7.71 -11.35 15.69
C TRP A 136 6.89 -11.74 16.91
N ASP A 137 7.46 -12.65 17.69
CA ASP A 137 6.97 -13.06 19.00
C ASP A 137 7.46 -12.03 20.04
N PRO A 138 6.56 -11.25 20.66
CA PRO A 138 6.93 -10.21 21.62
C PRO A 138 7.54 -10.77 22.91
N SER A 139 7.30 -12.06 23.23
CA SER A 139 7.91 -12.72 24.38
C SER A 139 9.41 -13.00 24.19
N LYS A 140 9.88 -13.08 22.91
CA LYS A 140 11.27 -13.39 22.58
C LYS A 140 12.08 -12.18 22.16
N THR A 141 11.46 -11.20 21.52
CA THR A 141 12.16 -10.04 20.94
C THR A 141 11.32 -8.77 21.05
N ARG A 142 11.94 -7.66 21.47
CA ARG A 142 11.32 -6.33 21.53
C ARG A 142 11.48 -5.58 20.22
N LEU A 143 10.57 -4.66 19.93
CA LEU A 143 10.62 -3.85 18.72
C LEU A 143 11.88 -2.98 18.64
N SER A 144 12.30 -2.36 19.76
CA SER A 144 13.54 -1.59 19.86
C SER A 144 14.77 -2.39 19.41
N SER A 145 14.84 -3.67 19.80
CA SER A 145 15.91 -4.59 19.42
C SER A 145 15.92 -4.89 17.91
N LEU A 146 14.75 -4.95 17.28
CA LEU A 146 14.62 -5.12 15.82
C LEU A 146 15.05 -3.86 15.07
N LEU A 147 14.67 -2.68 15.59
CA LEU A 147 15.07 -1.39 15.03
C LEU A 147 16.61 -1.19 15.13
N ASP A 148 17.20 -1.56 16.27
CA ASP A 148 18.66 -1.55 16.46
C ASP A 148 19.37 -2.53 15.50
N ALA A 149 18.80 -3.72 15.30
CA ALA A 149 19.35 -4.68 14.33
C ALA A 149 19.37 -4.13 12.91
N ILE A 150 18.31 -3.41 12.49
CA ILE A 150 18.25 -2.69 11.21
C ILE A 150 19.33 -1.59 11.17
N GLY A 151 19.50 -0.87 12.27
CA GLY A 151 20.54 0.16 12.44
C GLY A 151 21.95 -0.39 12.26
N ARG A 152 22.26 -1.54 12.84
CA ARG A 152 23.57 -2.23 12.71
C ARG A 152 23.85 -2.71 11.29
N LEU A 153 22.81 -3.02 10.51
CA LEU A 153 22.94 -3.31 9.09
C LEU A 153 23.17 -2.06 8.22
N GLY A 154 23.20 -0.87 8.83
CA GLY A 154 23.45 0.41 8.18
C GLY A 154 22.24 1.06 7.54
N TYR A 155 21.03 0.69 7.98
CA TYR A 155 19.76 1.28 7.54
C TYR A 155 19.05 1.98 8.70
N ARG A 156 18.19 2.94 8.39
CA ARG A 156 17.27 3.54 9.35
C ARG A 156 15.89 2.96 9.18
N ALA A 157 15.27 2.53 10.28
CA ALA A 157 13.89 2.12 10.31
C ALA A 157 13.12 3.01 11.28
N LEU A 158 11.93 3.45 10.84
CA LEU A 158 10.98 4.21 11.66
C LEU A 158 9.61 3.57 11.50
N PRO A 159 8.76 3.53 12.53
CA PRO A 159 7.35 3.23 12.38
C PRO A 159 6.73 4.17 11.35
N PHE A 160 5.75 3.67 10.61
CA PHE A 160 5.12 4.45 9.56
C PHE A 160 4.28 5.58 10.16
N ASP A 161 4.73 6.83 9.96
CA ASP A 161 3.96 8.06 10.22
C ASP A 161 3.96 8.90 8.94
N ALA A 162 2.78 9.25 8.45
CA ALA A 162 2.61 9.97 7.19
C ALA A 162 3.25 11.37 7.20
N ARG A 163 3.26 12.06 8.37
CA ARG A 163 3.86 13.40 8.52
C ARG A 163 5.38 13.36 8.58
N GLU A 164 5.94 12.43 9.36
CA GLU A 164 7.39 12.24 9.41
C GLU A 164 7.92 11.81 8.05
N ARG A 165 7.14 11.01 7.31
CA ARG A 165 7.47 10.60 5.94
C ARG A 165 7.62 11.79 5.00
N GLU A 166 6.67 12.72 4.97
CA GLU A 166 6.76 13.89 4.07
C GLU A 166 7.98 14.76 4.42
N ALA A 167 8.25 14.97 5.72
CA ALA A 167 9.44 15.68 6.17
C ALA A 167 10.74 14.95 5.75
N GLN A 168 10.76 13.63 5.86
CA GLN A 168 11.92 12.81 5.45
C GLN A 168 12.12 12.82 3.92
N ILE A 169 11.04 12.71 3.16
CA ILE A 169 11.04 12.83 1.71
C ILE A 169 11.65 14.18 1.28
N GLN A 170 11.22 15.27 1.91
CA GLN A 170 11.76 16.61 1.63
C GLN A 170 13.25 16.74 1.99
N ARG A 171 13.67 16.17 3.13
CA ARG A 171 15.09 16.16 3.53
C ARG A 171 15.94 15.37 2.54
N THR A 172 15.48 14.20 2.11
CA THR A 172 16.17 13.35 1.12
C THR A 172 16.27 14.05 -0.23
N SER A 173 15.17 14.68 -0.69
CA SER A 173 15.14 15.46 -1.93
C SER A 173 16.18 16.60 -1.92
N LYS A 174 16.15 17.41 -0.86
CA LYS A 174 17.08 18.52 -0.68
C LYS A 174 18.55 18.05 -0.61
N ALA A 175 18.80 16.91 0.03
CA ALA A 175 20.14 16.35 0.13
C ALA A 175 20.65 15.84 -1.23
N LEU A 176 19.82 15.11 -1.99
CA LEU A 176 20.16 14.65 -3.33
C LEU A 176 20.38 15.83 -4.29
N PHE A 177 19.49 16.83 -4.26
CA PHE A 177 19.61 18.01 -5.10
C PHE A 177 20.88 18.80 -4.79
N ARG A 178 21.22 19.04 -3.51
CA ARG A 178 22.47 19.73 -3.14
C ARG A 178 23.72 18.99 -3.63
N ARG A 179 23.74 17.65 -3.51
CA ARG A 179 24.85 16.84 -4.01
C ARG A 179 24.96 16.90 -5.53
N LEU A 180 23.82 16.82 -6.22
CA LEU A 180 23.77 16.98 -7.68
C LEU A 180 24.24 18.37 -8.13
N PHE A 181 23.80 19.42 -7.43
CA PHE A 181 24.21 20.80 -7.74
C PHE A 181 25.73 21.00 -7.60
N ILE A 182 26.34 20.52 -6.51
CA ILE A 182 27.79 20.59 -6.30
C ILE A 182 28.53 19.76 -7.33
N ALA A 183 28.04 18.56 -7.67
CA ALA A 183 28.65 17.74 -8.73
C ALA A 183 28.54 18.42 -10.10
N GLY A 184 27.41 19.07 -10.40
CA GLY A 184 27.21 19.82 -11.64
C GLY A 184 28.14 21.03 -11.78
N LEU A 185 28.29 21.81 -10.71
CA LEU A 185 29.26 22.91 -10.68
C LEU A 185 30.69 22.43 -10.85
N GLY A 186 31.07 21.37 -10.10
CA GLY A 186 32.42 20.78 -10.22
C GLY A 186 32.69 20.25 -11.63
N MET A 187 31.69 19.53 -12.20
CA MET A 187 31.76 19.03 -13.57
C MET A 187 31.97 20.18 -14.59
N MET A 188 31.15 21.24 -14.49
CA MET A 188 31.22 22.36 -15.42
C MET A 188 32.57 23.05 -15.33
N GLN A 189 33.12 23.29 -14.15
CA GLN A 189 34.41 23.94 -13.95
C GLN A 189 35.56 23.07 -14.42
N VAL A 190 35.56 21.74 -14.10
CA VAL A 190 36.62 20.85 -14.56
C VAL A 190 36.60 20.67 -16.07
N MET A 191 35.40 20.60 -16.69
CA MET A 191 35.29 20.56 -18.16
C MET A 191 35.85 21.82 -18.83
N MET A 192 35.70 22.98 -18.21
CA MET A 192 36.28 24.24 -18.74
C MET A 192 37.82 24.16 -18.83
N TYR A 193 38.47 23.41 -17.93
CA TYR A 193 39.90 23.17 -18.00
C TYR A 193 40.28 21.98 -18.90
N ALA A 194 39.42 20.99 -19.05
CA ALA A 194 39.69 19.80 -19.85
C ALA A 194 39.53 20.06 -21.35
N VAL A 195 38.52 20.83 -21.77
CA VAL A 195 38.24 21.12 -23.19
C VAL A 195 39.45 21.74 -23.94
N PRO A 196 40.15 22.79 -23.43
CA PRO A 196 41.33 23.31 -24.07
C PRO A 196 42.43 22.26 -24.28
N VAL A 197 42.65 21.39 -23.28
CA VAL A 197 43.67 20.30 -23.37
C VAL A 197 43.29 19.27 -24.43
N TYR A 198 41.98 19.01 -24.65
CA TYR A 198 41.53 18.06 -25.68
C TYR A 198 41.60 18.62 -27.11
N VAL A 199 41.49 19.93 -27.26
CA VAL A 199 41.46 20.61 -28.58
C VAL A 199 42.87 21.07 -29.01
N ALA A 200 43.79 21.30 -28.08
CA ALA A 200 45.15 21.72 -28.35
C ALA A 200 46.00 20.66 -29.04
N GLU A 201 46.80 21.02 -30.03
CA GLU A 201 47.82 20.14 -30.59
C GLU A 201 49.02 19.97 -29.60
N PRO A 202 49.74 18.86 -29.67
CA PRO A 202 50.90 18.64 -28.80
C PRO A 202 51.92 19.77 -28.93
N GLY A 203 52.11 20.58 -27.87
CA GLY A 203 53.01 21.71 -27.83
C GLY A 203 52.37 23.12 -27.84
N ASP A 204 51.04 23.23 -28.09
CA ASP A 204 50.34 24.49 -28.07
C ASP A 204 50.15 25.10 -26.67
N ILE A 205 50.13 24.23 -25.64
CA ILE A 205 49.99 24.67 -24.26
C ILE A 205 51.34 24.50 -23.55
N GLU A 206 51.84 25.58 -22.99
CA GLU A 206 53.06 25.53 -22.17
C GLU A 206 52.85 24.61 -20.95
N TRP A 207 53.84 23.83 -20.59
CA TRP A 207 53.81 22.87 -19.48
C TRP A 207 53.31 23.51 -18.16
N GLN A 208 53.67 24.76 -17.90
CA GLN A 208 53.25 25.48 -16.71
C GLN A 208 51.72 25.69 -16.66
N HIS A 209 51.10 26.01 -17.77
CA HIS A 209 49.64 26.18 -17.87
C HIS A 209 48.91 24.85 -17.80
N GLU A 210 49.41 23.83 -18.47
CA GLU A 210 48.87 22.46 -18.38
C GLU A 210 48.89 21.94 -16.94
N ASN A 211 50.00 22.13 -16.25
CA ASN A 211 50.17 21.71 -14.86
C ASN A 211 49.23 22.48 -13.93
N LEU A 212 49.07 23.79 -14.14
CA LEU A 212 48.09 24.61 -13.41
C LEU A 212 46.64 24.09 -13.59
N MET A 213 46.26 23.78 -14.84
CA MET A 213 44.92 23.19 -15.14
C MET A 213 44.74 21.82 -14.47
N ARG A 214 45.76 20.99 -14.39
CA ARG A 214 45.73 19.68 -13.69
C ARG A 214 45.49 19.85 -12.18
N TRP A 215 46.22 20.76 -11.52
CA TRP A 215 46.06 21.06 -10.10
C TRP A 215 44.69 21.72 -9.80
N ALA A 216 44.23 22.65 -10.65
CA ALA A 216 42.91 23.24 -10.52
C ALA A 216 41.79 22.21 -10.64
N SER A 217 41.90 21.28 -11.61
CA SER A 217 40.96 20.19 -11.82
C SER A 217 40.96 19.21 -10.62
N LEU A 218 42.11 18.88 -10.04
CA LEU A 218 42.24 18.11 -8.82
C LEU A 218 41.46 18.76 -7.66
N LEU A 219 41.74 20.07 -7.42
CA LEU A 219 41.13 20.81 -6.31
C LEU A 219 39.62 20.89 -6.42
N LEU A 220 39.08 21.10 -7.62
CA LEU A 220 37.65 21.14 -7.91
C LEU A 220 36.97 19.76 -7.85
N THR A 221 37.75 18.70 -8.11
CA THR A 221 37.23 17.32 -8.01
C THR A 221 37.10 16.84 -6.55
N LEU A 222 37.91 17.37 -5.62
CA LEU A 222 37.84 16.95 -4.20
C LEU A 222 36.47 17.13 -3.57
N PRO A 223 35.77 18.27 -3.66
CA PRO A 223 34.41 18.42 -3.12
C PRO A 223 33.41 17.43 -3.76
N VAL A 224 33.56 17.13 -5.05
CA VAL A 224 32.70 16.17 -5.75
C VAL A 224 32.94 14.77 -5.20
N MET A 225 34.19 14.34 -5.01
CA MET A 225 34.54 13.03 -4.47
C MET A 225 34.13 12.86 -3.00
N LEU A 226 34.44 13.85 -2.14
CA LEU A 226 34.22 13.73 -0.70
C LEU A 226 32.75 13.95 -0.30
N TYR A 227 32.05 14.89 -0.92
CA TYR A 227 30.68 15.22 -0.57
C TYR A 227 29.65 14.61 -1.53
N SER A 228 29.77 14.85 -2.84
CA SER A 228 28.76 14.41 -3.81
C SER A 228 28.78 12.91 -4.01
N ALA A 229 29.95 12.27 -4.08
CA ALA A 229 30.11 10.83 -4.24
C ALA A 229 29.92 10.03 -2.93
N SER A 230 29.83 10.68 -1.76
CA SER A 230 29.70 10.03 -0.46
C SER A 230 28.61 8.94 -0.37
N PRO A 231 27.41 9.07 -1.02
CA PRO A 231 26.42 8.01 -0.99
C PRO A 231 26.86 6.72 -1.66
N PHE A 232 27.71 6.81 -2.70
CA PHE A 232 28.23 5.63 -3.40
C PHE A 232 29.27 4.91 -2.51
N PHE A 233 30.16 5.65 -1.87
CA PHE A 233 31.12 5.09 -0.92
C PHE A 233 30.44 4.41 0.27
N ALA A 234 29.43 5.06 0.86
CA ALA A 234 28.66 4.47 1.95
C ALA A 234 27.91 3.22 1.52
N GLY A 235 27.39 3.18 0.27
CA GLY A 235 26.74 2.00 -0.30
C GLY A 235 27.72 0.85 -0.48
N ALA A 236 28.82 1.08 -1.18
CA ALA A 236 29.85 0.08 -1.43
C ALA A 236 30.45 -0.49 -0.13
N TRP A 237 30.74 0.38 0.85
CA TRP A 237 31.25 -0.04 2.15
C TRP A 237 30.28 -0.96 2.89
N ARG A 238 28.99 -0.64 2.85
CA ARG A 238 27.93 -1.44 3.46
C ARG A 238 27.82 -2.81 2.80
N ASP A 239 27.84 -2.86 1.46
CA ASP A 239 27.77 -4.09 0.69
C ASP A 239 28.99 -5.00 0.98
N LEU A 240 30.19 -4.44 0.99
CA LEU A 240 31.43 -5.18 1.31
C LEU A 240 31.44 -5.70 2.75
N ARG A 241 30.99 -4.88 3.72
CA ARG A 241 30.87 -5.31 5.12
C ARG A 241 29.87 -6.44 5.30
N ALA A 242 28.82 -6.44 4.47
CA ALA A 242 27.83 -7.51 4.42
C ALA A 242 28.27 -8.73 3.60
N ARG A 243 29.50 -8.75 3.06
CA ARG A 243 30.04 -9.77 2.15
C ARG A 243 29.14 -10.00 0.93
N THR A 244 28.51 -8.94 0.44
CA THR A 244 27.71 -8.94 -0.77
C THR A 244 28.31 -7.98 -1.80
N VAL A 245 28.11 -8.27 -3.08
CA VAL A 245 28.56 -7.40 -4.16
C VAL A 245 27.34 -6.69 -4.72
N GLY A 246 27.12 -5.45 -4.25
CA GLY A 246 26.07 -4.57 -4.73
C GLY A 246 26.50 -3.70 -5.90
N MET A 247 25.54 -2.90 -6.42
CA MET A 247 25.78 -2.04 -7.59
C MET A 247 26.78 -0.90 -7.34
N ASP A 248 26.90 -0.45 -6.09
CA ASP A 248 27.81 0.65 -5.74
C ASP A 248 29.29 0.23 -5.73
N VAL A 249 29.60 -1.08 -5.61
CA VAL A 249 30.98 -1.58 -5.55
C VAL A 249 31.75 -1.35 -6.85
N PRO A 250 31.26 -1.77 -8.04
CA PRO A 250 31.95 -1.48 -9.31
C PRO A 250 32.11 0.03 -9.57
N VAL A 251 31.08 0.82 -9.24
CA VAL A 251 31.07 2.26 -9.38
C VAL A 251 32.19 2.90 -8.56
N VAL A 252 32.33 2.52 -7.28
CA VAL A 252 33.36 3.05 -6.40
C VAL A 252 34.76 2.61 -6.84
N ILE A 253 34.92 1.35 -7.26
CA ILE A 253 36.21 0.87 -7.81
C ILE A 253 36.62 1.71 -9.02
N GLY A 254 35.70 1.95 -9.97
CA GLY A 254 35.97 2.78 -11.14
C GLY A 254 36.33 4.24 -10.80
N LEU A 255 35.54 4.85 -9.89
CA LEU A 255 35.78 6.22 -9.40
C LEU A 255 37.14 6.37 -8.72
N VAL A 256 37.44 5.45 -7.79
CA VAL A 256 38.71 5.49 -7.04
C VAL A 256 39.89 5.22 -7.97
N ALA A 257 39.80 4.26 -8.88
CA ALA A 257 40.85 3.97 -9.85
C ALA A 257 41.15 5.17 -10.75
N ALA A 258 40.11 5.81 -11.33
CA ALA A 258 40.27 6.99 -12.16
C ALA A 258 40.83 8.20 -11.39
N PHE A 259 40.32 8.41 -10.15
CA PHE A 259 40.82 9.50 -9.31
C PHE A 259 42.27 9.29 -8.90
N VAL A 260 42.67 8.10 -8.43
CA VAL A 260 44.05 7.78 -8.03
C VAL A 260 45.01 7.87 -9.22
N ALA A 261 44.60 7.36 -10.38
CA ALA A 261 45.42 7.48 -11.61
C ALA A 261 45.66 8.95 -11.98
N SER A 262 44.61 9.79 -11.89
CA SER A 262 44.73 11.24 -12.18
C SER A 262 45.57 11.99 -11.15
N VAL A 263 45.44 11.68 -9.87
CA VAL A 263 46.28 12.25 -8.81
C VAL A 263 47.75 11.90 -9.06
N ARG A 264 48.01 10.61 -9.36
CA ARG A 264 49.39 10.17 -9.70
C ARG A 264 49.95 10.91 -10.89
N ALA A 265 49.15 11.04 -12.00
CA ALA A 265 49.57 11.77 -13.21
C ALA A 265 49.87 13.24 -12.91
N THR A 266 49.06 13.89 -12.06
CA THR A 266 49.25 15.27 -11.62
C THR A 266 50.53 15.44 -10.78
N LEU A 267 50.78 14.51 -9.84
CA LEU A 267 52.00 14.58 -8.99
C LEU A 267 53.29 14.30 -9.76
N VAL A 268 53.23 13.41 -10.76
CA VAL A 268 54.40 13.06 -11.59
C VAL A 268 54.62 14.09 -12.69
N GLY A 269 53.60 14.92 -13.02
CA GLY A 269 53.68 15.99 -14.03
C GLY A 269 53.47 15.48 -15.46
N HIS A 270 53.23 14.20 -15.68
CA HIS A 270 52.95 13.62 -17.00
C HIS A 270 51.99 12.45 -16.93
N GLY A 271 51.33 12.11 -18.04
CA GLY A 271 50.31 11.10 -18.15
C GLY A 271 48.87 11.73 -18.28
N GLU A 272 47.90 10.88 -18.57
CA GLU A 272 46.50 11.32 -18.73
C GLU A 272 45.83 11.55 -17.37
N VAL A 273 44.99 12.56 -17.28
CA VAL A 273 44.15 12.89 -16.14
C VAL A 273 42.69 12.67 -16.52
N TYR A 274 41.87 12.14 -15.58
CA TYR A 274 40.45 11.76 -15.77
C TYR A 274 39.52 12.51 -14.80
N PHE A 275 39.91 13.71 -14.34
CA PHE A 275 39.09 14.47 -13.37
C PHE A 275 37.76 14.89 -13.96
N ASP A 276 37.70 15.22 -15.26
CA ASP A 276 36.50 15.48 -16.03
C ASP A 276 35.56 14.26 -16.06
N SER A 277 36.10 13.10 -16.39
CA SER A 277 35.34 11.83 -16.41
C SER A 277 34.80 11.48 -15.04
N VAL A 278 35.57 11.65 -13.96
CA VAL A 278 35.16 11.41 -12.58
C VAL A 278 34.02 12.34 -12.18
N THR A 279 34.18 13.66 -12.40
CA THR A 279 33.14 14.65 -12.00
C THR A 279 31.86 14.48 -12.82
N MET A 280 31.98 14.23 -14.11
CA MET A 280 30.84 13.97 -14.99
C MET A 280 30.12 12.67 -14.61
N PHE A 281 30.86 11.61 -14.34
CA PHE A 281 30.28 10.34 -13.93
C PHE A 281 29.49 10.46 -12.63
N VAL A 282 30.05 11.13 -11.60
CA VAL A 282 29.33 11.41 -10.34
C VAL A 282 28.08 12.26 -10.59
N CYS A 283 28.19 13.30 -11.42
CA CYS A 283 27.06 14.18 -11.75
C CYS A 283 25.93 13.40 -12.47
N LEU A 284 26.24 12.63 -13.51
CA LEU A 284 25.26 11.84 -14.26
C LEU A 284 24.60 10.76 -13.43
N LEU A 285 25.36 10.08 -12.57
CA LEU A 285 24.83 9.10 -11.63
C LEU A 285 23.85 9.73 -10.63
N LEU A 286 24.20 10.90 -10.07
CA LEU A 286 23.32 11.61 -9.15
C LEU A 286 22.08 12.15 -9.87
N ALA A 287 22.21 12.63 -11.11
CA ALA A 287 21.08 13.06 -11.94
C ALA A 287 20.11 11.88 -12.21
N ALA A 288 20.64 10.74 -12.63
CA ALA A 288 19.85 9.53 -12.84
C ALA A 288 19.12 9.12 -11.54
N ARG A 289 19.81 9.10 -10.39
CA ARG A 289 19.21 8.80 -9.08
C ARG A 289 18.15 9.80 -8.66
N TYR A 290 18.35 11.08 -8.95
CA TYR A 290 17.37 12.12 -8.65
C TYR A 290 16.09 11.96 -9.48
N VAL A 291 16.24 11.72 -10.79
CA VAL A 291 15.11 11.48 -11.70
C VAL A 291 14.35 10.20 -11.29
N GLU A 292 15.07 9.12 -10.98
CA GLU A 292 14.50 7.89 -10.44
C GLU A 292 13.69 8.14 -9.18
N TRP A 293 14.25 8.89 -8.23
CA TRP A 293 13.58 9.25 -6.99
C TRP A 293 12.28 10.04 -7.24
N VAL A 294 12.32 11.04 -8.15
CA VAL A 294 11.12 11.82 -8.54
C VAL A 294 10.06 10.94 -9.17
N ALA A 295 10.46 10.02 -10.07
CA ALA A 295 9.52 9.11 -10.72
C ALA A 295 8.84 8.15 -9.74
N ARG A 296 9.61 7.55 -8.83
CA ARG A 296 9.06 6.69 -7.75
C ARG A 296 8.09 7.46 -6.86
N ARG A 297 8.43 8.70 -6.50
CA ARG A 297 7.55 9.55 -5.70
C ARG A 297 6.23 9.85 -6.40
N ARG A 298 6.26 10.16 -7.72
CA ARG A 298 5.03 10.37 -8.50
C ARG A 298 4.15 9.12 -8.53
N ALA A 299 4.73 7.95 -8.70
CA ALA A 299 4.01 6.68 -8.68
C ALA A 299 3.39 6.36 -7.31
N GLY A 300 4.07 6.69 -6.21
CA GLY A 300 3.62 6.42 -4.83
C GLY A 300 2.59 7.40 -4.26
N ARG A 301 2.40 8.60 -4.86
CA ARG A 301 1.53 9.65 -4.30
C ARG A 301 0.07 9.23 -4.08
N ALA A 302 -0.49 8.41 -4.97
CA ALA A 302 -1.87 7.93 -4.82
C ALA A 302 -2.02 7.02 -3.58
N ILE A 303 -0.98 6.23 -3.27
CA ILE A 303 -0.92 5.37 -2.08
C ILE A 303 -0.85 6.23 -0.81
N ASP A 304 -0.01 7.27 -0.83
CA ASP A 304 0.21 8.16 0.31
C ASP A 304 -1.03 9.02 0.61
N ALA A 305 -1.83 9.38 -0.41
CA ALA A 305 -3.07 10.12 -0.25
C ALA A 305 -4.12 9.37 0.58
N VAL A 306 -4.19 8.04 0.45
CA VAL A 306 -5.10 7.21 1.26
C VAL A 306 -4.66 7.18 2.72
N ALA A 307 -3.36 7.00 2.98
CA ALA A 307 -2.83 6.99 4.34
C ALA A 307 -2.98 8.35 5.06
N ALA A 308 -3.00 9.47 4.31
CA ALA A 308 -3.21 10.81 4.85
C ALA A 308 -4.69 11.21 4.99
N ALA A 309 -5.63 10.29 4.70
CA ALA A 309 -7.05 10.61 4.64
C ALA A 309 -7.74 10.62 6.02
N VAL A 310 -7.12 10.06 7.06
CA VAL A 310 -7.70 10.05 8.42
C VAL A 310 -7.28 11.32 9.16
N PRO A 311 -8.22 12.13 9.69
CA PRO A 311 -7.88 13.26 10.53
C PRO A 311 -7.37 12.78 11.89
N ASP A 312 -6.38 13.48 12.46
CA ASP A 312 -5.83 13.12 13.78
C ASP A 312 -6.76 13.49 14.93
N MET A 313 -7.51 14.59 14.77
CA MET A 313 -8.35 15.19 15.80
C MET A 313 -9.76 15.40 15.28
N VAL A 314 -10.74 15.21 16.15
CA VAL A 314 -12.16 15.38 15.86
C VAL A 314 -12.85 16.16 16.98
N ASP A 315 -13.94 16.83 16.65
CA ASP A 315 -14.80 17.55 17.58
C ASP A 315 -15.87 16.58 18.13
N ARG A 316 -15.58 15.90 19.23
CA ARG A 316 -16.54 15.04 19.93
C ARG A 316 -17.60 15.90 20.61
N VAL A 317 -18.86 15.46 20.52
CA VAL A 317 -20.01 16.15 21.11
C VAL A 317 -20.58 15.29 22.24
N ASP A 318 -20.64 15.81 23.45
CA ASP A 318 -21.28 15.13 24.55
C ASP A 318 -22.82 15.13 24.36
N ALA A 319 -23.41 13.95 24.37
CA ALA A 319 -24.84 13.78 24.06
C ALA A 319 -25.77 14.43 25.10
N ALA A 320 -25.32 14.62 26.37
CA ALA A 320 -26.13 15.15 27.44
C ALA A 320 -26.00 16.68 27.55
N SER A 321 -24.80 17.22 27.42
CA SER A 321 -24.52 18.65 27.63
C SER A 321 -24.40 19.45 26.32
N GLY A 322 -24.22 18.78 25.16
CA GLY A 322 -23.91 19.43 23.88
C GLY A 322 -22.50 20.04 23.84
N ALA A 323 -21.66 19.82 24.86
CA ALA A 323 -20.33 20.37 24.92
C ALA A 323 -19.44 19.72 23.82
N ILE A 324 -18.61 20.56 23.19
CA ILE A 324 -17.67 20.12 22.16
C ILE A 324 -16.28 19.99 22.78
N GLU A 325 -15.69 18.81 22.64
CA GLU A 325 -14.33 18.53 23.07
C GLU A 325 -13.49 18.03 21.89
N ARG A 326 -12.32 18.61 21.68
CA ARG A 326 -11.40 18.18 20.63
C ARG A 326 -10.55 16.99 21.11
N VAL A 327 -10.83 15.81 20.55
CA VAL A 327 -10.18 14.55 20.93
C VAL A 327 -9.46 13.90 19.76
N PRO A 328 -8.43 13.06 20.00
CA PRO A 328 -7.87 12.21 18.95
C PRO A 328 -8.94 11.28 18.36
N ALA A 329 -8.96 11.12 17.02
CA ALA A 329 -9.90 10.23 16.33
C ALA A 329 -9.80 8.77 16.82
N THR A 330 -8.64 8.35 17.33
CA THR A 330 -8.41 7.01 17.90
C THR A 330 -9.14 6.77 19.23
N ARG A 331 -9.62 7.82 19.90
CA ARG A 331 -10.37 7.72 21.18
C ARG A 331 -11.88 7.64 20.98
N LEU A 332 -12.37 7.80 19.75
CA LEU A 332 -13.79 7.66 19.46
C LEU A 332 -14.25 6.22 19.65
N ALA A 333 -15.29 6.04 20.47
CA ALA A 333 -15.94 4.76 20.72
C ALA A 333 -17.28 4.65 19.94
N PRO A 334 -17.71 3.44 19.58
CA PRO A 334 -19.01 3.24 18.95
C PRO A 334 -20.17 3.81 19.78
N GLY A 335 -21.07 4.54 19.14
CA GLY A 335 -22.18 5.22 19.78
C GLY A 335 -21.93 6.69 20.16
N GLU A 336 -20.69 7.14 20.28
CA GLU A 336 -20.34 8.53 20.53
C GLU A 336 -20.69 9.45 19.35
N LEU A 337 -20.96 10.73 19.68
CA LEU A 337 -21.28 11.75 18.68
C LEU A 337 -20.07 12.63 18.38
N PHE A 338 -19.90 12.98 17.11
CA PHE A 338 -18.90 13.95 16.68
C PHE A 338 -19.41 14.81 15.53
N ARG A 339 -18.90 16.03 15.44
CA ARG A 339 -19.27 16.99 14.42
C ARG A 339 -18.25 16.98 13.29
N VAL A 340 -18.75 17.09 12.04
CA VAL A 340 -17.94 17.22 10.83
C VAL A 340 -18.33 18.50 10.10
N ALA A 341 -17.40 19.45 10.02
CA ALA A 341 -17.63 20.69 9.29
C ALA A 341 -17.46 20.51 7.77
N VAL A 342 -17.86 21.53 7.03
CA VAL A 342 -17.71 21.54 5.56
C VAL A 342 -16.22 21.55 5.19
N GLY A 343 -15.84 20.69 4.26
CA GLY A 343 -14.46 20.48 3.85
C GLY A 343 -13.65 19.58 4.78
N GLU A 344 -14.19 19.18 5.94
CA GLU A 344 -13.55 18.23 6.83
C GLU A 344 -13.75 16.79 6.39
N ARG A 345 -12.83 15.92 6.81
CA ARG A 345 -12.90 14.49 6.58
C ARG A 345 -13.59 13.78 7.73
N VAL A 346 -14.41 12.80 7.39
CA VAL A 346 -15.02 11.89 8.35
C VAL A 346 -13.94 10.96 8.92
N ALA A 347 -13.78 10.95 10.23
CA ALA A 347 -12.66 10.26 10.89
C ALA A 347 -12.82 8.73 10.94
N VAL A 348 -14.05 8.27 11.13
CA VAL A 348 -14.41 6.86 11.35
C VAL A 348 -15.71 6.55 10.60
N ASP A 349 -16.06 5.28 10.41
CA ASP A 349 -17.34 4.91 9.84
C ASP A 349 -18.45 5.37 10.79
N ALA A 350 -19.41 6.17 10.29
CA ALA A 350 -20.42 6.83 11.10
C ALA A 350 -21.76 6.94 10.38
N ALA A 351 -22.85 7.15 11.13
CA ALA A 351 -24.17 7.48 10.60
C ALA A 351 -24.53 8.94 10.91
N ILE A 352 -25.19 9.62 9.98
CA ILE A 352 -25.68 10.98 10.20
C ILE A 352 -26.85 10.96 11.19
N VAL A 353 -26.72 11.71 12.29
CA VAL A 353 -27.77 11.84 13.32
C VAL A 353 -28.59 13.10 13.07
N ASP A 354 -27.95 14.18 12.66
CA ASP A 354 -28.60 15.46 12.37
C ASP A 354 -27.90 16.19 11.22
N GLY A 355 -28.73 16.85 10.41
CA GLY A 355 -28.31 17.59 9.22
C GLY A 355 -28.52 16.83 7.91
N ARG A 356 -28.28 17.54 6.81
CA ARG A 356 -28.23 17.03 5.43
C ARG A 356 -26.96 17.54 4.79
N THR A 357 -26.28 16.69 4.04
CA THR A 357 -25.06 17.09 3.37
C THR A 357 -24.82 16.31 2.07
N SER A 358 -23.81 16.73 1.30
CA SER A 358 -23.24 15.94 0.21
C SER A 358 -21.86 15.44 0.63
N ILE A 359 -21.61 14.16 0.43
CA ILE A 359 -20.37 13.50 0.83
C ILE A 359 -19.56 13.15 -0.42
N ASP A 360 -18.35 13.68 -0.50
CA ASP A 360 -17.36 13.30 -1.52
C ASP A 360 -16.62 12.03 -1.07
N GLN A 361 -16.85 10.95 -1.79
CA GLN A 361 -16.24 9.65 -1.56
C GLN A 361 -15.19 9.31 -2.62
N SER A 362 -14.75 10.28 -3.43
CA SER A 362 -13.86 10.07 -4.58
C SER A 362 -12.55 9.35 -4.22
N LEU A 363 -12.01 9.60 -3.03
CA LEU A 363 -10.82 8.92 -2.53
C LEU A 363 -11.06 7.42 -2.27
N LEU A 364 -12.28 7.03 -1.91
CA LEU A 364 -12.66 5.67 -1.53
C LEU A 364 -13.24 4.89 -2.71
N THR A 365 -14.07 5.53 -3.53
CA THR A 365 -14.81 4.89 -4.63
C THR A 365 -14.27 5.23 -6.01
N GLY A 366 -13.49 6.32 -6.15
CA GLY A 366 -13.05 6.85 -7.43
C GLY A 366 -14.12 7.71 -8.14
N GLU A 367 -15.33 7.82 -7.60
CA GLU A 367 -16.43 8.62 -8.17
C GLU A 367 -16.26 10.08 -7.78
N SER A 368 -16.24 10.98 -8.78
CA SER A 368 -15.94 12.40 -8.57
C SER A 368 -17.12 13.25 -8.11
N LEU A 369 -18.35 12.73 -8.18
CA LEU A 369 -19.55 13.48 -7.80
C LEU A 369 -19.90 13.23 -6.33
N PRO A 370 -20.07 14.30 -5.52
CA PRO A 370 -20.54 14.15 -4.15
C PRO A 370 -21.96 13.55 -4.09
N VAL A 371 -22.15 12.57 -3.21
CA VAL A 371 -23.42 11.87 -3.02
C VAL A 371 -24.23 12.54 -1.92
N PRO A 372 -25.49 12.93 -2.17
CA PRO A 372 -26.36 13.48 -1.12
C PRO A 372 -26.59 12.44 -0.01
N ARG A 373 -26.54 12.89 1.24
CA ARG A 373 -26.75 12.07 2.44
C ARG A 373 -27.64 12.80 3.43
N THR A 374 -28.49 12.02 4.08
CA THR A 374 -29.49 12.49 5.03
C THR A 374 -29.37 11.73 6.36
N ARG A 375 -30.27 12.02 7.29
CA ARG A 375 -30.32 11.35 8.59
C ARG A 375 -30.41 9.82 8.43
N ASN A 376 -29.68 9.10 9.25
CA ASN A 376 -29.49 7.65 9.28
C ASN A 376 -28.66 7.04 8.12
N ASP A 377 -28.21 7.85 7.15
CA ASP A 377 -27.30 7.36 6.13
C ASP A 377 -25.92 7.09 6.72
N GLU A 378 -25.33 5.96 6.34
CA GLU A 378 -23.96 5.61 6.70
C GLU A 378 -22.96 6.35 5.81
N VAL A 379 -21.90 6.85 6.43
CA VAL A 379 -20.78 7.54 5.79
C VAL A 379 -19.47 6.85 6.18
N PRO A 380 -18.66 6.39 5.22
CA PRO A 380 -17.39 5.75 5.53
C PRO A 380 -16.34 6.76 6.00
N GLY A 381 -15.48 6.33 6.90
CA GLY A 381 -14.30 7.10 7.31
C GLY A 381 -13.37 7.40 6.13
N GLY A 382 -12.80 8.60 6.09
CA GLY A 382 -11.97 9.11 4.99
C GLY A 382 -12.72 9.93 3.92
N ALA A 383 -14.06 9.87 3.88
CA ALA A 383 -14.89 10.71 3.00
C ALA A 383 -14.84 12.19 3.42
N ILE A 384 -15.10 13.11 2.49
CA ILE A 384 -15.09 14.56 2.74
C ILE A 384 -16.51 15.08 2.79
N ASN A 385 -16.84 15.87 3.79
CA ASN A 385 -18.10 16.59 3.86
C ASN A 385 -18.06 17.78 2.91
N ALA A 386 -18.81 17.71 1.79
CA ALA A 386 -18.82 18.75 0.75
C ALA A 386 -20.03 19.70 0.84
N GLY A 387 -21.01 19.41 1.72
CA GLY A 387 -22.25 20.19 1.81
C GLY A 387 -22.35 21.05 3.07
N SER A 388 -23.16 20.67 4.04
CA SER A 388 -23.40 21.39 5.30
C SER A 388 -22.76 20.68 6.48
N PRO A 389 -22.48 21.36 7.60
CA PRO A 389 -22.02 20.71 8.83
C PRO A 389 -23.04 19.68 9.31
N VAL A 390 -22.57 18.51 9.74
CA VAL A 390 -23.42 17.42 10.21
C VAL A 390 -22.93 16.86 11.53
N LEU A 391 -23.87 16.33 12.34
CA LEU A 391 -23.60 15.55 13.53
C LEU A 391 -23.70 14.08 13.18
N MET A 392 -22.64 13.33 13.52
CA MET A 392 -22.54 11.92 13.18
C MET A 392 -22.35 11.06 14.41
N ARG A 393 -22.85 9.82 14.36
CA ARG A 393 -22.65 8.80 15.40
C ARG A 393 -21.67 7.77 14.92
N VAL A 394 -20.66 7.46 15.73
CA VAL A 394 -19.65 6.44 15.47
C VAL A 394 -20.30 5.06 15.37
N LEU A 395 -20.07 4.36 14.27
CA LEU A 395 -20.48 2.97 14.05
C LEU A 395 -19.37 1.98 14.36
N ARG A 396 -18.11 2.32 13.99
CA ARG A 396 -16.93 1.48 14.17
C ARG A 396 -15.77 2.29 14.70
N THR A 397 -14.87 1.64 15.43
CA THR A 397 -13.63 2.28 15.91
C THR A 397 -12.74 2.73 14.75
N SER A 398 -11.81 3.64 15.03
CA SER A 398 -10.81 4.06 14.03
C SER A 398 -10.01 2.88 13.48
N ALA A 399 -9.71 1.86 14.30
CA ALA A 399 -8.98 0.66 13.88
C ALA A 399 -9.77 -0.25 12.94
N ASP A 400 -11.10 -0.29 13.08
CA ASP A 400 -12.00 -1.16 12.33
C ASP A 400 -12.70 -0.45 11.16
N SER A 401 -12.41 0.83 10.96
CA SER A 401 -13.01 1.65 9.90
C SER A 401 -12.62 1.15 8.50
N ALA A 402 -13.44 1.47 7.50
CA ALA A 402 -13.20 1.16 6.11
C ALA A 402 -11.85 1.70 5.63
N ILE A 403 -11.52 2.94 6.00
CA ILE A 403 -10.26 3.59 5.61
C ILE A 403 -9.03 2.88 6.21
N SER A 404 -9.07 2.49 7.48
CA SER A 404 -7.99 1.74 8.13
C SER A 404 -7.81 0.34 7.52
N THR A 405 -8.90 -0.27 7.06
CA THR A 405 -8.82 -1.53 6.32
C THR A 405 -8.15 -1.35 4.95
N ILE A 406 -8.49 -0.29 4.23
CA ILE A 406 -7.85 0.07 2.96
C ILE A 406 -6.38 0.36 3.16
N GLU A 407 -6.02 1.15 4.18
CA GLU A 407 -4.62 1.46 4.52
C GLU A 407 -3.81 0.17 4.78
N ARG A 408 -4.36 -0.77 5.54
CA ARG A 408 -3.73 -2.09 5.80
C ARG A 408 -3.47 -2.89 4.53
N LEU A 409 -4.44 -2.92 3.62
CA LEU A 409 -4.31 -3.65 2.36
C LEU A 409 -3.26 -3.02 1.46
N VAL A 410 -3.23 -1.68 1.41
CA VAL A 410 -2.19 -0.91 0.70
C VAL A 410 -0.81 -1.21 1.27
N ASP A 411 -0.67 -1.19 2.60
CA ASP A 411 0.59 -1.47 3.27
C ASP A 411 1.08 -2.89 3.00
N ARG A 412 0.17 -3.86 3.05
CA ARG A 412 0.49 -5.25 2.74
C ARG A 412 0.95 -5.41 1.29
N ALA A 413 0.20 -4.86 0.33
CA ALA A 413 0.57 -4.89 -1.08
C ALA A 413 1.91 -4.19 -1.33
N ALA A 414 2.14 -3.06 -0.65
CA ALA A 414 3.38 -2.31 -0.74
C ALA A 414 4.58 -3.08 -0.15
N ALA A 415 4.36 -3.98 0.80
CA ALA A 415 5.40 -4.78 1.44
C ALA A 415 5.68 -6.11 0.70
N GLU A 416 4.70 -6.66 -0.02
CA GLU A 416 4.88 -7.91 -0.77
C GLU A 416 5.75 -7.70 -2.02
N LYS A 417 6.67 -8.64 -2.28
CA LYS A 417 7.54 -8.61 -3.47
C LYS A 417 6.85 -9.24 -4.67
N PRO A 418 6.86 -8.56 -5.83
CA PRO A 418 6.53 -9.18 -7.11
C PRO A 418 7.46 -10.38 -7.41
N ARG A 419 6.92 -11.43 -8.00
CA ARG A 419 7.69 -12.66 -8.30
C ARG A 419 8.85 -12.40 -9.26
N LEU A 420 8.64 -11.57 -10.28
CA LEU A 420 9.66 -11.18 -11.25
C LEU A 420 10.80 -10.38 -10.60
N ALA A 421 10.49 -9.51 -9.64
CA ALA A 421 11.51 -8.73 -8.94
C ALA A 421 12.53 -9.62 -8.22
N GLY A 422 12.08 -10.69 -7.55
CA GLY A 422 12.96 -11.62 -6.85
C GLY A 422 13.88 -12.43 -7.79
N ARG A 423 13.42 -12.75 -9.02
CA ARG A 423 14.25 -13.42 -10.04
C ARG A 423 15.30 -12.45 -10.60
N THR A 424 14.90 -11.24 -10.91
CA THR A 424 15.79 -10.20 -11.46
C THR A 424 16.90 -9.82 -10.47
N GLU A 425 16.61 -9.76 -9.17
CA GLU A 425 17.61 -9.50 -8.12
C GLU A 425 18.70 -10.59 -8.04
N ARG A 426 18.33 -11.86 -8.22
CA ARG A 426 19.28 -12.96 -8.23
C ARG A 426 20.21 -12.89 -9.45
N VAL A 427 19.64 -12.62 -10.61
CA VAL A 427 20.40 -12.44 -11.86
C VAL A 427 21.36 -11.25 -11.75
N ALA A 428 20.90 -10.12 -11.20
CA ALA A 428 21.74 -8.92 -11.05
C ALA A 428 22.99 -9.16 -10.18
N ARG A 429 22.90 -9.96 -9.11
CA ARG A 429 24.07 -10.29 -8.27
C ARG A 429 25.16 -11.08 -9.03
N TRP A 430 24.75 -12.11 -9.76
CA TRP A 430 25.67 -12.88 -10.58
C TRP A 430 26.26 -12.05 -11.70
N PHE A 431 25.47 -11.17 -12.28
CA PHE A 431 25.90 -10.24 -13.31
C PHE A 431 27.01 -9.32 -12.80
N VAL A 432 26.86 -8.72 -11.62
CA VAL A 432 27.90 -7.84 -11.04
C VAL A 432 29.20 -8.60 -10.76
N ALA A 433 29.12 -9.83 -10.24
CA ALA A 433 30.31 -10.65 -10.00
C ALA A 433 31.03 -11.02 -11.32
N ALA A 434 30.27 -11.43 -12.34
CA ALA A 434 30.81 -11.73 -13.66
C ALA A 434 31.45 -10.49 -14.31
N LEU A 435 30.84 -9.33 -14.10
CA LEU A 435 31.34 -8.06 -14.60
C LEU A 435 32.70 -7.67 -14.00
N LEU A 436 32.87 -7.82 -12.68
CA LEU A 436 34.14 -7.54 -12.03
C LEU A 436 35.25 -8.47 -12.57
N LEU A 437 34.95 -9.73 -12.79
CA LEU A 437 35.86 -10.68 -13.40
C LEU A 437 36.19 -10.30 -14.85
N LEU A 438 35.16 -9.89 -15.63
CA LEU A 438 35.37 -9.42 -16.99
C LEU A 438 36.24 -8.16 -17.04
N ALA A 439 35.98 -7.17 -16.19
CA ALA A 439 36.78 -5.95 -16.13
C ALA A 439 38.23 -6.23 -15.76
N ALA A 440 38.48 -7.14 -14.82
CA ALA A 440 39.82 -7.60 -14.48
C ALA A 440 40.50 -8.33 -15.65
N GLY A 441 39.78 -9.22 -16.35
CA GLY A 441 40.28 -9.91 -17.54
C GLY A 441 40.61 -8.94 -18.68
N VAL A 442 39.74 -7.97 -18.94
CA VAL A 442 39.98 -6.92 -19.95
C VAL A 442 41.18 -6.07 -19.56
N TRP A 443 41.30 -5.69 -18.30
CA TRP A 443 42.49 -4.96 -17.83
C TRP A 443 43.78 -5.73 -18.07
N LEU A 444 43.84 -7.03 -17.73
CA LEU A 444 44.99 -7.90 -17.96
C LEU A 444 45.30 -8.08 -19.45
N ALA A 445 44.28 -8.24 -20.27
CA ALA A 445 44.44 -8.37 -21.73
C ALA A 445 45.04 -7.08 -22.35
N TRP A 446 44.49 -5.93 -21.97
CA TRP A 446 45.01 -4.65 -22.45
C TRP A 446 46.39 -4.30 -21.90
N MET A 447 46.79 -4.81 -20.72
CA MET A 447 48.16 -4.71 -20.22
C MET A 447 49.19 -5.39 -21.15
N GLN A 448 48.79 -6.38 -21.96
CA GLN A 448 49.63 -7.06 -22.95
C GLN A 448 49.63 -6.34 -24.31
N VAL A 449 48.55 -5.64 -24.67
CA VAL A 449 48.35 -4.98 -25.97
C VAL A 449 48.84 -3.52 -25.91
N ASP A 450 48.30 -2.76 -24.96
CA ASP A 450 48.65 -1.34 -24.73
C ASP A 450 48.39 -1.00 -23.24
N PRO A 451 49.45 -1.04 -22.41
CA PRO A 451 49.38 -0.75 -21.01
C PRO A 451 48.82 0.65 -20.67
N SER A 452 49.02 1.64 -21.57
CA SER A 452 48.54 3.01 -21.36
C SER A 452 47.00 3.09 -21.35
N ARG A 453 46.32 2.27 -22.17
CA ARG A 453 44.87 2.24 -22.32
C ARG A 453 44.19 1.22 -21.38
N ALA A 454 44.94 0.33 -20.74
CA ALA A 454 44.38 -0.77 -19.93
C ALA A 454 43.45 -0.28 -18.82
N ALA A 455 43.85 0.75 -18.07
CA ALA A 455 43.02 1.33 -17.02
C ALA A 455 41.77 2.03 -17.59
N HIS A 456 41.95 2.78 -18.69
CA HIS A 456 40.84 3.49 -19.37
C HIS A 456 39.74 2.54 -19.84
N VAL A 457 40.12 1.46 -20.53
CA VAL A 457 39.17 0.46 -21.02
C VAL A 457 38.49 -0.31 -19.88
N ALA A 458 39.23 -0.71 -18.86
CA ALA A 458 38.67 -1.38 -17.69
C ALA A 458 37.62 -0.51 -16.95
N ILE A 459 37.92 0.79 -16.78
CA ILE A 459 37.00 1.78 -16.20
C ILE A 459 35.75 1.91 -17.07
N ALA A 460 35.89 2.00 -18.41
CA ALA A 460 34.77 2.08 -19.33
C ALA A 460 33.85 0.85 -19.22
N VAL A 461 34.40 -0.36 -19.10
CA VAL A 461 33.64 -1.60 -18.87
C VAL A 461 32.91 -1.55 -17.56
N LEU A 462 33.54 -1.12 -16.45
CA LEU A 462 32.88 -1.01 -15.14
C LEU A 462 31.75 0.01 -15.14
N VAL A 463 31.93 1.12 -15.86
CA VAL A 463 30.94 2.21 -15.94
C VAL A 463 29.73 1.81 -16.79
N VAL A 464 29.96 1.26 -18.00
CA VAL A 464 28.89 0.95 -18.96
C VAL A 464 27.94 -0.12 -18.47
N SER A 465 28.46 -1.02 -17.64
CA SER A 465 27.76 -2.25 -17.23
C SER A 465 26.95 -2.13 -15.94
N CYS A 466 26.69 -0.91 -15.45
CA CYS A 466 25.80 -0.76 -14.30
C CYS A 466 24.44 -1.39 -14.59
N PRO A 467 23.97 -2.39 -13.83
CA PRO A 467 22.67 -3.01 -14.06
C PRO A 467 21.50 -2.16 -13.59
N CYS A 468 21.64 -0.82 -13.58
CA CYS A 468 20.66 0.13 -13.06
C CYS A 468 19.34 0.02 -13.82
N ALA A 469 19.36 -0.02 -15.16
CA ALA A 469 18.19 -0.21 -15.99
C ALA A 469 17.49 -1.55 -15.72
N LEU A 470 18.26 -2.64 -15.56
CA LEU A 470 17.74 -3.98 -15.28
C LEU A 470 17.06 -4.06 -13.92
N SER A 471 17.67 -3.48 -12.88
CA SER A 471 17.12 -3.51 -11.50
C SER A 471 15.85 -2.67 -11.35
N MET A 472 15.68 -1.63 -12.19
CA MET A 472 14.56 -0.69 -12.14
C MET A 472 13.38 -1.08 -13.05
N ALA A 473 13.60 -1.96 -14.02
CA ALA A 473 12.61 -2.30 -15.05
C ALA A 473 11.27 -2.76 -14.46
N THR A 474 11.29 -3.67 -13.48
CA THR A 474 10.08 -4.22 -12.85
C THR A 474 9.49 -3.29 -11.77
N PRO A 475 10.27 -2.80 -10.77
CA PRO A 475 9.70 -1.97 -9.70
C PRO A 475 9.06 -0.67 -10.19
N ALA A 476 9.68 0.02 -11.16
CA ALA A 476 9.15 1.27 -11.68
C ALA A 476 7.81 1.06 -12.43
N ALA A 477 7.71 0.01 -13.25
CA ALA A 477 6.49 -0.30 -13.99
C ALA A 477 5.35 -0.71 -13.07
N LEU A 478 5.61 -1.57 -12.07
CA LEU A 478 4.57 -2.00 -11.13
C LEU A 478 4.11 -0.87 -10.20
N ALA A 479 5.02 -0.01 -9.73
CA ALA A 479 4.63 1.17 -8.95
C ALA A 479 3.73 2.12 -9.76
N ALA A 480 4.07 2.33 -11.05
CA ALA A 480 3.26 3.15 -11.95
C ALA A 480 1.89 2.52 -12.23
N ALA A 481 1.84 1.19 -12.44
CA ALA A 481 0.59 0.44 -12.63
C ALA A 481 -0.30 0.50 -11.38
N THR A 482 0.26 0.27 -10.18
CA THR A 482 -0.47 0.37 -8.91
C THR A 482 -1.04 1.77 -8.71
N GLY A 483 -0.24 2.81 -8.96
CA GLY A 483 -0.73 4.19 -8.87
C GLY A 483 -1.83 4.50 -9.91
N ALA A 484 -1.78 3.90 -11.10
CA ALA A 484 -2.82 4.04 -12.13
C ALA A 484 -4.11 3.31 -11.73
N ALA A 485 -4.01 2.10 -11.16
CA ALA A 485 -5.15 1.33 -10.64
C ALA A 485 -5.85 2.07 -9.49
N MET A 486 -5.09 2.57 -8.52
CA MET A 486 -5.66 3.28 -7.36
C MET A 486 -6.44 4.54 -7.74
N ARG A 487 -5.98 5.29 -8.76
CA ARG A 487 -6.74 6.46 -9.27
C ARG A 487 -8.08 6.09 -9.89
N ARG A 488 -8.32 4.83 -10.20
CA ARG A 488 -9.61 4.29 -10.69
C ARG A 488 -10.39 3.57 -9.61
N GLY A 489 -10.02 3.70 -8.34
CA GLY A 489 -10.67 2.97 -7.25
C GLY A 489 -10.35 1.47 -7.20
N MET A 490 -9.31 1.02 -7.91
CA MET A 490 -8.86 -0.39 -7.88
C MET A 490 -7.69 -0.52 -6.91
N LEU A 491 -7.94 -1.09 -5.74
CA LEU A 491 -6.94 -1.30 -4.70
C LEU A 491 -6.21 -2.62 -4.92
N ILE A 492 -4.92 -2.55 -5.17
CA ILE A 492 -4.06 -3.73 -5.31
C ILE A 492 -3.63 -4.18 -3.91
N ALA A 493 -4.11 -5.34 -3.47
CA ALA A 493 -3.84 -5.90 -2.13
C ALA A 493 -2.68 -6.91 -2.10
N ARG A 494 -2.19 -7.37 -3.27
CA ARG A 494 -1.06 -8.29 -3.41
C ARG A 494 -0.04 -7.76 -4.41
N GLY A 495 1.24 -7.81 -4.06
CA GLY A 495 2.32 -7.31 -4.89
C GLY A 495 2.51 -8.04 -6.23
N ASP A 496 2.07 -9.31 -6.34
CA ASP A 496 2.13 -10.11 -7.56
C ASP A 496 0.82 -10.12 -8.39
N ALA A 497 -0.19 -9.31 -7.99
CA ALA A 497 -1.51 -9.34 -8.62
C ALA A 497 -1.47 -9.03 -10.12
N PHE A 498 -0.74 -8.00 -10.55
CA PHE A 498 -0.64 -7.65 -11.98
C PHE A 498 -0.02 -8.76 -12.83
N GLU A 499 0.99 -9.46 -12.29
CA GLU A 499 1.64 -10.57 -12.99
C GLU A 499 0.65 -11.72 -13.19
N ARG A 500 -0.12 -12.06 -12.14
CA ARG A 500 -1.12 -13.14 -12.17
C ARG A 500 -2.31 -12.79 -13.05
N ILE A 501 -2.86 -11.56 -12.95
CA ILE A 501 -3.98 -11.11 -13.78
C ILE A 501 -3.63 -11.18 -15.25
N ALA A 502 -2.40 -10.77 -15.61
CA ALA A 502 -1.93 -10.84 -17.00
C ALA A 502 -1.77 -12.27 -17.52
N ASP A 503 -1.64 -13.28 -16.64
CA ASP A 503 -1.53 -14.69 -16.98
C ASP A 503 -2.88 -15.43 -16.95
N CYS A 504 -3.97 -14.78 -16.49
CA CYS A 504 -5.28 -15.40 -16.40
C CYS A 504 -5.82 -15.81 -17.77
N THR A 505 -6.47 -16.98 -17.80
CA THR A 505 -7.17 -17.53 -18.96
C THR A 505 -8.67 -17.63 -18.72
N ASP A 506 -9.09 -17.72 -17.46
CA ASP A 506 -10.46 -17.93 -17.04
C ASP A 506 -10.85 -16.97 -15.93
N VAL A 507 -12.12 -16.51 -15.97
CA VAL A 507 -12.72 -15.68 -14.92
C VAL A 507 -13.92 -16.39 -14.37
N VAL A 508 -13.91 -16.70 -13.06
CA VAL A 508 -15.02 -17.32 -12.36
C VAL A 508 -15.76 -16.25 -11.57
N PHE A 509 -17.04 -16.11 -11.80
CA PHE A 509 -17.91 -15.18 -11.10
C PHE A 509 -18.81 -15.89 -10.09
N ASP A 510 -18.92 -15.30 -8.90
CA ASP A 510 -20.07 -15.52 -8.07
C ASP A 510 -21.27 -14.72 -8.62
N LYS A 511 -22.49 -15.17 -8.36
CA LYS A 511 -23.71 -14.50 -8.84
C LYS A 511 -24.09 -13.33 -7.94
N THR A 512 -24.40 -13.64 -6.68
CA THR A 512 -25.08 -12.73 -5.75
C THR A 512 -24.16 -11.60 -5.28
N GLY A 513 -24.61 -10.34 -5.37
CA GLY A 513 -23.81 -9.19 -4.98
C GLY A 513 -22.62 -8.88 -5.91
N THR A 514 -22.33 -9.76 -6.88
CA THR A 514 -21.27 -9.62 -7.89
C THR A 514 -21.86 -9.27 -9.25
N LEU A 515 -22.49 -10.21 -9.94
CA LEU A 515 -23.18 -9.97 -11.22
C LEU A 515 -24.54 -9.32 -11.03
N THR A 516 -25.14 -9.50 -9.88
CA THR A 516 -26.37 -8.86 -9.44
C THR A 516 -26.09 -7.71 -8.47
N VAL A 517 -27.12 -6.87 -8.26
CA VAL A 517 -27.01 -5.70 -7.35
C VAL A 517 -26.86 -6.15 -5.89
N GLY A 518 -27.30 -7.38 -5.55
CA GLY A 518 -27.27 -7.93 -4.19
C GLY A 518 -28.40 -7.40 -3.28
N HIS A 519 -29.35 -6.71 -3.86
CA HIS A 519 -30.56 -6.24 -3.20
C HIS A 519 -31.77 -6.78 -3.97
N PRO A 520 -32.45 -7.82 -3.45
CA PRO A 520 -33.66 -8.33 -4.08
C PRO A 520 -34.76 -7.26 -4.08
N GLU A 521 -35.46 -7.14 -5.20
CA GLU A 521 -36.59 -6.23 -5.37
C GLU A 521 -37.88 -7.04 -5.45
N LEU A 522 -38.96 -6.52 -4.87
CA LEU A 522 -40.29 -7.13 -5.02
C LEU A 522 -40.79 -6.87 -6.46
N VAL A 523 -40.81 -7.95 -7.26
CA VAL A 523 -41.22 -7.88 -8.68
C VAL A 523 -42.72 -8.08 -8.84
N ARG A 524 -43.28 -8.96 -8.01
CA ARG A 524 -44.69 -9.33 -8.12
C ARG A 524 -45.25 -9.75 -6.76
N LEU A 525 -46.46 -9.31 -6.48
CA LEU A 525 -47.28 -9.76 -5.36
C LEU A 525 -48.53 -10.43 -5.88
N VAL A 526 -48.80 -11.67 -5.49
CA VAL A 526 -49.95 -12.45 -5.91
C VAL A 526 -50.83 -12.70 -4.67
N PRO A 527 -52.00 -12.11 -4.57
CA PRO A 527 -52.96 -12.41 -3.52
C PRO A 527 -53.44 -13.88 -3.64
N LEU A 528 -53.66 -14.52 -2.49
CA LEU A 528 -54.10 -15.91 -2.37
C LEU A 528 -55.41 -15.96 -1.59
N GLY A 529 -56.16 -17.07 -1.75
CA GLY A 529 -57.40 -17.34 -1.00
C GLY A 529 -58.66 -16.78 -1.67
N ASP A 530 -59.84 -17.24 -1.21
CA ASP A 530 -61.15 -16.92 -1.80
C ASP A 530 -61.67 -15.52 -1.53
N THR A 531 -61.12 -14.85 -0.50
CA THR A 531 -61.33 -13.45 -0.18
C THR A 531 -59.98 -12.70 -0.21
N PRO A 532 -59.57 -12.19 -1.37
CA PRO A 532 -58.23 -11.62 -1.49
C PRO A 532 -58.10 -10.36 -0.64
N VAL A 533 -57.11 -10.36 0.22
CA VAL A 533 -56.65 -9.17 0.94
C VAL A 533 -55.99 -8.25 -0.07
N SER A 534 -56.20 -6.93 0.04
CA SER A 534 -55.57 -6.00 -0.87
C SER A 534 -54.07 -6.15 -0.83
N ALA A 535 -53.38 -5.98 -1.96
CA ALA A 535 -51.94 -6.04 -2.08
C ALA A 535 -51.23 -5.10 -1.08
N GLU A 536 -51.77 -3.90 -0.90
CA GLU A 536 -51.25 -2.92 0.07
C GLU A 536 -51.33 -3.43 1.51
N ARG A 537 -52.44 -4.07 1.86
CA ARG A 537 -52.62 -4.63 3.21
C ARG A 537 -51.71 -5.85 3.45
N ALA A 538 -51.59 -6.72 2.47
CA ALA A 538 -50.65 -7.87 2.55
C ALA A 538 -49.19 -7.39 2.72
N LEU A 539 -48.82 -6.36 1.99
CA LEU A 539 -47.47 -5.77 2.08
C LEU A 539 -47.24 -5.11 3.44
N SER A 540 -48.23 -4.35 3.95
CA SER A 540 -48.14 -3.72 5.27
C SER A 540 -48.02 -4.73 6.41
N VAL A 541 -48.72 -5.87 6.34
CA VAL A 541 -48.61 -6.97 7.32
C VAL A 541 -47.27 -7.64 7.24
N ALA A 542 -46.76 -7.93 6.03
CA ALA A 542 -45.45 -8.51 5.83
C ALA A 542 -44.32 -7.58 6.36
N ALA A 543 -44.43 -6.30 6.09
CA ALA A 543 -43.48 -5.31 6.56
C ALA A 543 -43.50 -5.13 8.09
N ALA A 544 -44.67 -5.23 8.70
CA ALA A 544 -44.78 -5.21 10.16
C ALA A 544 -44.16 -6.47 10.83
N LEU A 545 -44.26 -7.65 10.20
CA LEU A 545 -43.59 -8.87 10.65
C LEU A 545 -42.09 -8.75 10.57
N GLU A 546 -41.57 -8.18 9.49
CA GLU A 546 -40.12 -8.01 9.22
C GLU A 546 -39.52 -6.78 9.90
N ALA A 547 -40.28 -6.02 10.68
CA ALA A 547 -39.76 -4.83 11.36
C ALA A 547 -38.66 -5.20 12.35
N GLY A 548 -37.46 -4.62 12.16
CA GLY A 548 -36.27 -4.87 12.97
C GLY A 548 -35.44 -6.09 12.55
N GLN A 549 -35.81 -6.78 11.47
CA GLN A 549 -34.99 -7.86 10.91
C GLN A 549 -33.92 -7.29 9.97
N ALA A 550 -32.70 -7.79 10.11
CA ALA A 550 -31.55 -7.40 9.24
C ALA A 550 -31.36 -8.45 8.13
N HIS A 551 -32.38 -8.63 7.28
CA HIS A 551 -32.33 -9.56 6.15
C HIS A 551 -32.65 -8.84 4.84
N PRO A 552 -31.97 -9.14 3.69
CA PRO A 552 -32.22 -8.45 2.41
C PRO A 552 -33.67 -8.49 1.93
N LEU A 553 -34.37 -9.60 2.14
CA LEU A 553 -35.79 -9.71 1.80
C LEU A 553 -36.67 -8.87 2.71
N ALA A 554 -36.33 -8.75 4.00
CA ALA A 554 -37.02 -7.85 4.93
C ALA A 554 -36.88 -6.38 4.51
N ASP A 555 -35.70 -5.99 4.09
CA ASP A 555 -35.45 -4.64 3.55
C ASP A 555 -36.28 -4.39 2.28
N ALA A 556 -36.33 -5.36 1.35
CA ALA A 556 -37.12 -5.26 0.14
C ALA A 556 -38.63 -5.10 0.43
N ILE A 557 -39.15 -5.84 1.38
CA ILE A 557 -40.53 -5.74 1.82
C ILE A 557 -40.83 -4.35 2.43
N ARG A 558 -39.94 -3.88 3.31
CA ARG A 558 -40.07 -2.58 3.96
C ARG A 558 -40.02 -1.41 2.98
N HIS A 559 -39.11 -1.48 2.01
CA HIS A 559 -39.01 -0.44 0.98
C HIS A 559 -40.19 -0.42 0.01
N ALA A 560 -40.81 -1.56 -0.23
CA ALA A 560 -41.99 -1.64 -1.09
C ALA A 560 -43.26 -1.20 -0.36
N GLY A 561 -43.27 -1.18 0.98
CA GLY A 561 -44.42 -0.85 1.83
C GLY A 561 -44.49 0.63 2.19
N ASP A 562 -45.72 1.12 2.52
CA ASP A 562 -45.94 2.45 3.07
C ASP A 562 -45.67 2.45 4.58
N GLU A 563 -44.67 3.21 5.04
CA GLU A 563 -44.32 3.36 6.46
C GLU A 563 -45.49 3.84 7.32
N ALA A 564 -46.35 4.71 6.78
CA ALA A 564 -47.52 5.23 7.48
C ALA A 564 -48.61 4.15 7.67
N ALA A 565 -48.75 3.22 6.71
CA ALA A 565 -49.67 2.09 6.82
C ALA A 565 -49.11 1.03 7.79
N GLN A 566 -47.80 0.78 7.84
CA GLN A 566 -47.16 -0.13 8.80
C GLN A 566 -47.33 0.36 10.24
N ALA A 567 -47.13 1.64 10.50
CA ALA A 567 -47.23 2.24 11.83
C ALA A 567 -48.68 2.14 12.45
N ARG A 568 -49.69 1.89 11.64
CA ARG A 568 -51.08 1.74 12.09
C ARG A 568 -51.45 0.33 12.54
N LEU A 569 -50.53 -0.65 12.34
CA LEU A 569 -50.78 -2.05 12.69
C LEU A 569 -50.34 -2.33 14.13
N ALA A 570 -51.26 -2.91 14.91
CA ALA A 570 -50.91 -3.41 16.25
C ALA A 570 -50.03 -4.66 16.13
N SER A 571 -48.77 -4.54 16.39
CA SER A 571 -47.83 -5.69 16.39
C SER A 571 -47.64 -6.24 17.79
N GLY A 572 -47.87 -7.57 17.94
CA GLY A 572 -47.57 -8.32 19.14
C GLY A 572 -46.20 -8.99 19.12
N GLU A 573 -46.09 -10.11 19.83
CA GLU A 573 -44.88 -10.93 19.92
C GLU A 573 -44.49 -11.49 18.55
N ARG A 574 -43.19 -11.48 18.22
CA ARG A 574 -42.61 -11.97 16.95
C ARG A 574 -41.47 -12.93 17.24
N GLU A 575 -41.43 -14.02 16.50
CA GLU A 575 -40.42 -15.04 16.58
C GLU A 575 -39.82 -15.29 15.21
N THR A 576 -38.48 -15.27 15.11
CA THR A 576 -37.75 -15.61 13.88
C THR A 576 -37.30 -17.05 13.95
N VAL A 577 -37.68 -17.84 12.94
CA VAL A 577 -37.24 -19.23 12.78
C VAL A 577 -36.09 -19.22 11.75
N PRO A 578 -34.83 -19.42 12.17
CA PRO A 578 -33.67 -19.35 11.31
C PRO A 578 -33.78 -20.24 10.06
N GLY A 579 -33.56 -19.66 8.87
CA GLY A 579 -33.62 -20.38 7.59
C GLY A 579 -35.03 -20.69 7.07
N LEU A 580 -36.09 -20.37 7.80
CA LEU A 580 -37.48 -20.68 7.43
C LEU A 580 -38.32 -19.39 7.24
N GLY A 581 -38.34 -18.49 8.23
CA GLY A 581 -39.15 -17.26 8.15
C GLY A 581 -39.41 -16.60 9.50
N VAL A 582 -40.46 -15.77 9.55
CA VAL A 582 -40.92 -15.05 10.76
C VAL A 582 -42.37 -15.40 11.06
N GLU A 583 -42.65 -15.62 12.34
CA GLU A 583 -43.99 -15.77 12.86
C GLU A 583 -44.32 -14.65 13.85
N GLY A 584 -45.56 -14.18 13.88
CA GLY A 584 -45.98 -13.13 14.83
C GLY A 584 -47.47 -12.83 14.81
N VAL A 585 -47.86 -12.00 15.77
CA VAL A 585 -49.25 -11.55 15.91
C VAL A 585 -49.40 -10.11 15.37
N ILE A 586 -50.22 -9.94 14.36
CA ILE A 586 -50.58 -8.64 13.80
C ILE A 586 -52.12 -8.49 13.83
N ASP A 587 -52.58 -7.39 14.42
CA ASP A 587 -54.04 -7.12 14.62
C ASP A 587 -54.75 -8.30 15.29
N ALA A 588 -54.20 -8.85 16.35
CA ALA A 588 -54.70 -9.97 17.15
C ALA A 588 -54.83 -11.31 16.39
N ARG A 589 -54.22 -11.46 15.21
CA ARG A 589 -54.18 -12.71 14.45
C ARG A 589 -52.76 -13.17 14.21
N ARG A 590 -52.57 -14.48 14.21
CA ARG A 590 -51.25 -15.08 13.95
C ARG A 590 -50.96 -15.13 12.46
N HIS A 591 -49.73 -14.75 12.11
CA HIS A 591 -49.25 -14.76 10.74
C HIS A 591 -47.90 -15.43 10.65
N ARG A 592 -47.61 -16.09 9.54
CA ARG A 592 -46.29 -16.58 9.14
C ARG A 592 -45.90 -15.97 7.80
N LEU A 593 -44.63 -15.55 7.73
CA LEU A 593 -43.99 -15.08 6.52
C LEU A 593 -42.71 -15.87 6.31
N GLY A 594 -42.58 -16.56 5.18
CA GLY A 594 -41.37 -17.37 4.95
C GLY A 594 -41.46 -18.34 3.77
N SER A 595 -40.62 -19.37 3.78
CA SER A 595 -40.54 -20.39 2.74
C SER A 595 -41.84 -21.21 2.64
N ALA A 596 -42.09 -21.85 1.49
CA ALA A 596 -43.23 -22.72 1.29
C ALA A 596 -43.29 -23.85 2.38
N ALA A 597 -42.15 -24.45 2.73
CA ALA A 597 -42.04 -25.43 3.78
C ALA A 597 -42.48 -24.88 5.15
N PHE A 598 -42.16 -23.64 5.48
CA PHE A 598 -42.52 -23.01 6.74
C PHE A 598 -44.04 -22.75 6.86
N VAL A 599 -44.66 -22.32 5.78
CA VAL A 599 -46.08 -21.99 5.77
C VAL A 599 -46.95 -23.24 5.58
N ALA A 600 -46.44 -24.30 4.95
CA ALA A 600 -47.12 -25.59 4.76
C ALA A 600 -47.53 -26.27 6.07
N ALA A 601 -46.83 -25.97 7.18
CA ALA A 601 -47.18 -26.47 8.50
C ALA A 601 -48.59 -25.99 8.96
N TRP A 602 -49.06 -24.82 8.46
CA TRP A 602 -50.42 -24.32 8.72
C TRP A 602 -51.41 -24.59 7.54
N HIS A 603 -50.84 -24.52 6.31
CA HIS A 603 -51.63 -24.68 5.09
C HIS A 603 -51.01 -25.73 4.17
N PRO A 604 -51.28 -27.04 4.40
CA PRO A 604 -50.63 -28.12 3.63
C PRO A 604 -50.90 -28.06 2.12
N SER A 605 -51.97 -27.45 1.68
CA SER A 605 -52.29 -27.21 0.26
C SER A 605 -51.22 -26.37 -0.47
N LEU A 606 -50.52 -25.52 0.27
CA LEU A 606 -49.43 -24.70 -0.29
C LEU A 606 -48.12 -25.52 -0.50
N ALA A 607 -48.03 -26.74 0.08
CA ALA A 607 -46.90 -27.62 -0.18
C ALA A 607 -46.88 -28.13 -1.62
N SER A 608 -48.06 -28.29 -2.26
CA SER A 608 -48.15 -28.66 -3.68
C SER A 608 -47.91 -27.50 -4.65
N ASP A 609 -48.10 -26.25 -4.16
CA ASP A 609 -47.87 -25.04 -4.91
C ASP A 609 -46.38 -24.61 -4.86
N ALA A 610 -45.59 -25.37 -4.18
CA ALA A 610 -44.09 -25.29 -4.17
C ALA A 610 -43.48 -25.85 -5.47
N SER A 611 -44.30 -26.18 -6.50
CA SER A 611 -43.82 -26.40 -7.87
C SER A 611 -42.97 -25.22 -8.29
N GLU A 612 -41.76 -25.51 -8.73
CA GLU A 612 -40.76 -24.55 -9.13
C GLU A 612 -41.38 -23.47 -10.02
N PRO A 613 -41.21 -22.16 -9.71
CA PRO A 613 -41.63 -21.15 -10.62
C PRO A 613 -40.85 -21.32 -11.91
N GLU A 614 -41.48 -21.24 -13.04
CA GLU A 614 -40.83 -21.15 -14.37
C GLU A 614 -39.86 -19.95 -14.46
N SER A 615 -39.99 -18.96 -13.54
CA SER A 615 -39.12 -17.81 -13.39
C SER A 615 -38.13 -18.02 -12.21
N GLY A 616 -36.91 -17.60 -12.36
CA GLY A 616 -35.85 -17.67 -11.33
C GLY A 616 -36.10 -16.79 -10.07
N ASP A 617 -37.37 -16.50 -9.72
CA ASP A 617 -37.74 -15.63 -8.60
C ASP A 617 -37.61 -16.36 -7.26
N THR A 618 -37.17 -15.67 -6.22
CA THR A 618 -37.27 -16.12 -4.84
C THR A 618 -38.69 -15.85 -4.34
N MET A 619 -39.36 -16.88 -3.89
CA MET A 619 -40.74 -16.78 -3.40
C MET A 619 -40.83 -16.81 -1.87
N VAL A 620 -41.66 -15.93 -1.31
CA VAL A 620 -42.00 -15.85 0.11
C VAL A 620 -43.49 -15.81 0.24
N TRP A 621 -44.04 -16.64 1.14
CA TRP A 621 -45.49 -16.74 1.37
C TRP A 621 -45.87 -16.05 2.67
N LEU A 622 -46.95 -15.31 2.66
CA LEU A 622 -47.64 -14.79 3.84
C LEU A 622 -48.92 -15.57 4.04
N VAL A 623 -49.04 -16.20 5.19
CA VAL A 623 -50.25 -16.91 5.62
C VAL A 623 -50.74 -16.42 6.97
N ARG A 624 -52.02 -16.50 7.20
CA ARG A 624 -52.67 -16.31 8.46
C ARG A 624 -53.08 -17.67 8.97
N ASP A 625 -53.35 -17.83 10.27
CA ASP A 625 -53.80 -19.07 10.87
C ASP A 625 -55.04 -19.69 10.20
N ASP A 626 -55.96 -18.88 9.70
CA ASP A 626 -57.24 -19.25 9.04
C ASP A 626 -57.22 -19.21 7.49
N ALA A 627 -56.23 -18.59 6.84
CA ALA A 627 -56.18 -18.43 5.38
C ALA A 627 -54.80 -18.07 4.82
N PRO A 628 -54.43 -18.55 3.62
CA PRO A 628 -53.34 -17.95 2.86
C PRO A 628 -53.68 -16.54 2.41
N ILE A 629 -52.70 -15.62 2.47
CA ILE A 629 -52.92 -14.21 2.17
C ILE A 629 -52.27 -13.80 0.83
N ALA A 630 -50.94 -14.04 0.71
CA ALA A 630 -50.22 -13.58 -0.49
C ALA A 630 -48.93 -14.36 -0.71
N ARG A 631 -48.48 -14.33 -1.96
CA ARG A 631 -47.16 -14.78 -2.38
C ARG A 631 -46.40 -13.62 -2.96
N PHE A 632 -45.15 -13.38 -2.45
CA PHE A 632 -44.25 -12.33 -2.87
C PHE A 632 -43.16 -12.95 -3.73
N HIS A 633 -42.90 -12.35 -4.88
CA HIS A 633 -41.83 -12.75 -5.79
C HIS A 633 -40.72 -11.70 -5.74
N PHE A 634 -39.50 -12.14 -5.41
CA PHE A 634 -38.34 -11.30 -5.35
C PHE A 634 -37.36 -11.72 -6.42
N ARG A 635 -36.71 -10.73 -7.06
CA ARG A 635 -35.66 -10.95 -8.02
C ARG A 635 -34.49 -10.05 -7.70
N ASP A 636 -33.26 -10.60 -7.72
CA ASP A 636 -32.03 -9.83 -7.63
C ASP A 636 -31.64 -9.43 -9.05
N ARG A 637 -31.71 -8.14 -9.33
CA ARG A 637 -31.51 -7.59 -10.67
C ARG A 637 -30.05 -7.73 -11.10
N LEU A 638 -29.83 -8.17 -12.34
CA LEU A 638 -28.51 -8.12 -12.98
C LEU A 638 -28.03 -6.66 -13.08
N ARG A 639 -26.75 -6.45 -12.86
CA ARG A 639 -26.14 -5.14 -13.11
C ARG A 639 -26.19 -4.80 -14.59
N ASP A 640 -26.51 -3.55 -14.92
CA ASP A 640 -26.63 -3.11 -16.31
C ASP A 640 -25.30 -3.27 -17.09
N GLU A 641 -24.17 -3.15 -16.39
CA GLU A 641 -22.84 -3.35 -16.94
C GLU A 641 -22.41 -4.81 -17.08
N ALA A 642 -23.12 -5.78 -16.51
CA ALA A 642 -22.66 -7.19 -16.48
C ALA A 642 -22.46 -7.75 -17.89
N ARG A 643 -23.40 -7.54 -18.81
CA ARG A 643 -23.31 -8.02 -20.18
C ARG A 643 -22.15 -7.36 -20.98
N PRO A 644 -22.02 -6.02 -21.00
CA PRO A 644 -20.87 -5.35 -21.63
C PRO A 644 -19.52 -5.83 -21.08
N VAL A 645 -19.42 -6.07 -19.77
CA VAL A 645 -18.20 -6.57 -19.12
C VAL A 645 -17.86 -7.99 -19.60
N MET A 646 -18.86 -8.89 -19.68
CA MET A 646 -18.66 -10.24 -20.20
C MET A 646 -18.14 -10.22 -21.65
N ASP A 647 -18.73 -9.38 -22.48
CA ASP A 647 -18.33 -9.25 -23.88
C ASP A 647 -16.90 -8.69 -24.00
N ALA A 648 -16.52 -7.71 -23.15
CA ALA A 648 -15.17 -7.16 -23.11
C ALA A 648 -14.12 -8.16 -22.63
N LEU A 649 -14.44 -8.97 -21.60
CA LEU A 649 -13.53 -10.01 -21.11
C LEU A 649 -13.34 -11.12 -22.13
N ARG A 650 -14.42 -11.52 -22.81
CA ARG A 650 -14.36 -12.50 -23.90
C ARG A 650 -13.53 -11.98 -25.08
N ALA A 651 -13.70 -10.71 -25.46
CA ALA A 651 -12.88 -10.07 -26.49
C ALA A 651 -11.39 -10.01 -26.10
N ALA A 652 -11.09 -9.94 -24.79
CA ALA A 652 -9.73 -10.02 -24.26
C ALA A 652 -9.18 -11.46 -24.20
N GLY A 653 -9.93 -12.48 -24.62
CA GLY A 653 -9.53 -13.90 -24.67
C GLY A 653 -9.72 -14.65 -23.35
N LEU A 654 -10.46 -14.09 -22.40
CA LEU A 654 -10.79 -14.74 -21.12
C LEU A 654 -12.10 -15.53 -21.24
N GLN A 655 -12.12 -16.75 -20.68
CA GLN A 655 -13.33 -17.57 -20.60
C GLN A 655 -14.06 -17.27 -19.28
N ALA A 656 -15.34 -16.89 -19.39
CA ALA A 656 -16.17 -16.58 -18.23
C ALA A 656 -16.92 -17.82 -17.74
N HIS A 657 -16.96 -18.02 -16.43
CA HIS A 657 -17.67 -19.08 -15.71
C HIS A 657 -18.56 -18.45 -14.63
N LEU A 658 -19.71 -19.08 -14.37
CA LEU A 658 -20.64 -18.69 -13.31
C LEU A 658 -20.77 -19.84 -12.31
N VAL A 659 -20.52 -19.59 -11.03
CA VAL A 659 -20.66 -20.60 -9.96
C VAL A 659 -21.47 -20.00 -8.83
N SER A 660 -22.66 -20.56 -8.56
CA SER A 660 -23.58 -20.03 -7.57
C SER A 660 -24.21 -21.12 -6.72
N GLY A 661 -24.57 -20.80 -5.47
CA GLY A 661 -25.37 -21.63 -4.60
C GLY A 661 -26.88 -21.57 -4.90
N ASP A 662 -27.28 -20.80 -5.93
CA ASP A 662 -28.68 -20.69 -6.32
C ASP A 662 -29.10 -21.88 -7.18
N ARG A 663 -30.42 -22.04 -7.30
CA ARG A 663 -31.08 -23.09 -8.06
C ARG A 663 -30.70 -23.05 -9.54
N HIS A 664 -30.76 -24.22 -10.17
CA HIS A 664 -30.37 -24.40 -11.57
C HIS A 664 -31.12 -23.44 -12.54
N ALA A 665 -32.42 -23.22 -12.36
CA ALA A 665 -33.21 -22.35 -13.22
C ALA A 665 -32.72 -20.89 -13.18
N THR A 666 -32.45 -20.38 -12.00
CA THR A 666 -31.92 -18.99 -11.80
C THR A 666 -30.54 -18.83 -12.40
N VAL A 667 -29.67 -19.82 -12.20
CA VAL A 667 -28.29 -19.79 -12.73
C VAL A 667 -28.28 -19.89 -14.24
N ALA A 668 -29.13 -20.74 -14.81
CA ALA A 668 -29.29 -20.89 -16.27
C ALA A 668 -29.79 -19.59 -16.92
N GLU A 669 -30.81 -18.93 -16.35
CA GLU A 669 -31.34 -17.64 -16.84
C GLU A 669 -30.22 -16.58 -16.89
N VAL A 670 -29.43 -16.48 -15.84
CA VAL A 670 -28.30 -15.53 -15.76
C VAL A 670 -27.20 -15.89 -16.75
N ALA A 671 -26.85 -17.17 -16.85
CA ALA A 671 -25.84 -17.65 -17.79
C ALA A 671 -26.22 -17.35 -19.25
N ASP A 672 -27.45 -17.61 -19.62
CA ASP A 672 -27.99 -17.33 -20.96
C ASP A 672 -28.02 -15.83 -21.25
N ALA A 673 -28.51 -15.02 -20.29
CA ALA A 673 -28.53 -13.57 -20.42
C ALA A 673 -27.15 -12.97 -20.63
N LEU A 674 -26.12 -13.56 -20.04
CA LEU A 674 -24.72 -13.10 -20.12
C LEU A 674 -23.88 -13.86 -21.16
N GLY A 675 -24.46 -14.91 -21.78
CA GLY A 675 -23.77 -15.76 -22.75
C GLY A 675 -22.63 -16.61 -22.14
N ILE A 676 -22.76 -17.01 -20.89
CA ILE A 676 -21.76 -17.82 -20.16
C ILE A 676 -22.06 -19.30 -20.40
N THR A 677 -21.10 -20.05 -20.92
CA THR A 677 -21.26 -21.49 -21.23
C THR A 677 -20.90 -22.42 -20.08
N GLY A 678 -20.06 -21.96 -19.16
CA GLY A 678 -19.63 -22.71 -17.98
C GLY A 678 -20.40 -22.25 -16.74
N ALA A 679 -21.56 -22.84 -16.45
CA ALA A 679 -22.37 -22.49 -15.28
C ALA A 679 -22.53 -23.68 -14.34
N VAL A 680 -22.43 -23.46 -13.02
CA VAL A 680 -22.64 -24.45 -11.94
C VAL A 680 -23.62 -23.87 -10.94
N ALA A 681 -24.71 -24.55 -10.74
CA ALA A 681 -25.77 -24.23 -9.80
C ALA A 681 -25.70 -25.09 -8.53
N ASP A 682 -26.46 -24.73 -7.50
CA ASP A 682 -26.58 -25.43 -6.22
C ASP A 682 -25.20 -25.72 -5.56
N ALA A 683 -24.21 -24.88 -5.84
CA ALA A 683 -22.82 -25.07 -5.42
C ALA A 683 -22.60 -24.64 -3.97
N SER A 684 -22.23 -25.58 -3.11
CA SER A 684 -21.72 -25.27 -1.77
C SER A 684 -20.37 -24.52 -1.85
N PRO A 685 -19.91 -23.87 -0.77
CA PRO A 685 -18.57 -23.27 -0.75
C PRO A 685 -17.45 -24.27 -1.08
N GLN A 686 -17.61 -25.54 -0.72
CA GLN A 686 -16.68 -26.61 -1.06
C GLN A 686 -16.70 -26.94 -2.56
N ASP A 687 -17.89 -26.96 -3.18
CA ASP A 687 -18.04 -27.22 -4.62
C ASP A 687 -17.44 -26.09 -5.46
N LYS A 688 -17.64 -24.83 -5.05
CA LYS A 688 -16.99 -23.66 -5.65
C LYS A 688 -15.47 -23.79 -5.61
N LEU A 689 -14.92 -24.17 -4.45
CA LEU A 689 -13.49 -24.39 -4.27
C LEU A 689 -12.96 -25.52 -5.18
N GLN A 690 -13.67 -26.63 -5.25
CA GLN A 690 -13.30 -27.75 -6.12
C GLN A 690 -13.38 -27.39 -7.60
N TYR A 691 -14.35 -26.56 -7.99
CA TYR A 691 -14.47 -26.07 -9.36
C TYR A 691 -13.24 -25.27 -9.78
N VAL A 692 -12.82 -24.30 -8.95
CA VAL A 692 -11.62 -23.50 -9.18
C VAL A 692 -10.37 -24.39 -9.28
N ARG A 693 -10.24 -25.37 -8.37
CA ARG A 693 -9.10 -26.32 -8.38
C ARG A 693 -9.09 -27.18 -9.65
N ARG A 694 -10.23 -27.67 -10.10
CA ARG A 694 -10.33 -28.45 -11.35
C ARG A 694 -9.83 -27.64 -12.58
N LEU A 695 -10.18 -26.37 -12.66
CA LEU A 695 -9.66 -25.50 -13.71
C LEU A 695 -8.13 -25.33 -13.59
N GLN A 696 -7.61 -25.13 -12.37
CA GLN A 696 -6.17 -25.01 -12.12
C GLN A 696 -5.42 -26.31 -12.43
N ASP A 697 -5.94 -27.47 -12.07
CA ASP A 697 -5.38 -28.79 -12.37
C ASP A 697 -5.37 -29.08 -13.88
N ALA A 698 -6.33 -28.50 -14.64
CA ALA A 698 -6.33 -28.52 -16.10
C ALA A 698 -5.33 -27.51 -16.71
N GLY A 699 -4.48 -26.88 -15.91
CA GLY A 699 -3.46 -25.89 -16.37
C GLY A 699 -4.01 -24.50 -16.65
N ARG A 700 -5.27 -24.23 -16.31
CA ARG A 700 -5.90 -22.90 -16.48
C ARG A 700 -5.47 -21.96 -15.36
N ARG A 701 -5.48 -20.67 -15.64
CA ARG A 701 -5.19 -19.61 -14.67
C ARG A 701 -6.46 -18.86 -14.31
N VAL A 702 -6.88 -18.97 -13.08
CA VAL A 702 -8.21 -18.54 -12.64
C VAL A 702 -8.16 -17.21 -11.92
N LEU A 703 -8.96 -16.25 -12.42
CA LEU A 703 -9.35 -15.03 -11.73
C LEU A 703 -10.72 -15.26 -11.08
N MET A 704 -10.82 -15.25 -9.77
CA MET A 704 -12.11 -15.34 -9.04
C MET A 704 -12.62 -13.94 -8.73
N VAL A 705 -13.90 -13.68 -9.03
CA VAL A 705 -14.59 -12.42 -8.76
C VAL A 705 -15.80 -12.69 -7.86
N GLY A 706 -15.86 -12.04 -6.70
CA GLY A 706 -16.93 -12.27 -5.72
C GLY A 706 -17.05 -11.11 -4.73
N ASP A 707 -18.16 -11.08 -3.97
CA ASP A 707 -18.38 -10.14 -2.87
C ASP A 707 -17.74 -10.60 -1.56
N GLY A 708 -17.42 -11.88 -1.45
CA GLY A 708 -16.67 -12.52 -0.39
C GLY A 708 -17.38 -12.69 0.94
N ILE A 709 -18.69 -12.55 0.99
CA ILE A 709 -19.45 -12.85 2.22
C ILE A 709 -19.33 -14.37 2.50
N ASN A 710 -19.49 -15.19 1.47
CA ASN A 710 -19.43 -16.65 1.55
C ASN A 710 -18.22 -17.27 0.84
N ASP A 711 -17.49 -16.49 0.03
CA ASP A 711 -16.50 -16.97 -0.92
C ASP A 711 -15.04 -16.74 -0.49
N ALA A 712 -14.78 -16.28 0.75
CA ALA A 712 -13.42 -16.00 1.22
C ALA A 712 -12.43 -17.17 1.01
N PRO A 713 -12.79 -18.46 1.24
CA PRO A 713 -11.91 -19.59 0.96
C PRO A 713 -11.61 -19.76 -0.55
N VAL A 714 -12.61 -19.51 -1.41
CA VAL A 714 -12.50 -19.64 -2.86
C VAL A 714 -11.62 -18.50 -3.43
N LEU A 715 -11.83 -17.27 -2.94
CA LEU A 715 -11.01 -16.10 -3.28
C LEU A 715 -9.53 -16.31 -2.91
N ALA A 716 -9.26 -16.96 -1.76
CA ALA A 716 -7.91 -17.26 -1.31
C ALA A 716 -7.22 -18.36 -2.15
N ALA A 717 -7.99 -19.31 -2.69
CA ALA A 717 -7.48 -20.47 -3.44
C ALA A 717 -7.21 -20.16 -4.92
N ALA A 718 -7.89 -19.19 -5.50
CA ALA A 718 -7.70 -18.78 -6.88
C ALA A 718 -6.26 -18.23 -7.13
N ASP A 719 -5.79 -18.30 -8.39
CA ASP A 719 -4.50 -17.72 -8.77
C ASP A 719 -4.46 -16.23 -8.42
N VAL A 720 -5.54 -15.52 -8.71
CA VAL A 720 -5.78 -14.16 -8.27
C VAL A 720 -7.27 -13.95 -8.02
N SER A 721 -7.64 -13.03 -7.16
CA SER A 721 -9.03 -12.75 -6.82
C SER A 721 -9.32 -11.26 -6.78
N VAL A 722 -10.55 -10.91 -7.13
CA VAL A 722 -11.09 -9.54 -7.10
C VAL A 722 -12.32 -9.55 -6.19
N ALA A 723 -12.28 -8.73 -5.15
CA ALA A 723 -13.43 -8.45 -4.31
C ALA A 723 -14.18 -7.23 -4.83
N VAL A 724 -15.52 -7.35 -4.99
CA VAL A 724 -16.38 -6.30 -5.56
C VAL A 724 -17.36 -5.78 -4.50
N GLY A 725 -17.69 -4.51 -4.54
CA GLY A 725 -18.76 -3.91 -3.77
C GLY A 725 -18.50 -3.79 -2.26
N ARG A 726 -19.54 -4.01 -1.46
CA ARG A 726 -19.51 -3.98 0.02
C ARG A 726 -18.85 -5.23 0.64
N ALA A 727 -17.85 -5.78 -0.04
CA ALA A 727 -17.14 -6.97 0.42
C ALA A 727 -16.80 -6.88 1.92
N THR A 728 -16.98 -7.97 2.64
CA THR A 728 -16.68 -8.06 4.07
C THR A 728 -15.20 -7.80 4.33
N SER A 729 -14.86 -7.42 5.56
CA SER A 729 -13.45 -7.24 5.97
C SER A 729 -12.61 -8.50 5.71
N LEU A 730 -13.20 -9.68 5.89
CA LEU A 730 -12.54 -10.97 5.64
C LEU A 730 -12.25 -11.18 4.14
N ALA A 731 -13.21 -10.88 3.26
CA ALA A 731 -13.08 -10.98 1.83
C ALA A 731 -12.03 -10.00 1.27
N ARG A 732 -12.07 -8.75 1.72
CA ARG A 732 -11.05 -7.75 1.38
C ARG A 732 -9.65 -8.19 1.77
N THR A 733 -9.51 -8.89 2.90
CA THR A 733 -8.22 -9.42 3.37
C THR A 733 -7.75 -10.61 2.54
N ALA A 734 -8.65 -11.42 1.99
CA ALA A 734 -8.33 -12.59 1.18
C ALA A 734 -8.08 -12.25 -0.31
N ALA A 735 -8.66 -11.16 -0.81
CA ALA A 735 -8.59 -10.78 -2.21
C ALA A 735 -7.20 -10.25 -2.62
N GLY A 736 -6.83 -10.51 -3.88
CA GLY A 736 -5.63 -9.94 -4.51
C GLY A 736 -5.82 -8.51 -4.99
N VAL A 737 -7.06 -8.16 -5.35
CA VAL A 737 -7.50 -6.80 -5.73
C VAL A 737 -8.85 -6.52 -5.11
N VAL A 738 -9.10 -5.28 -4.71
CA VAL A 738 -10.40 -4.82 -4.21
C VAL A 738 -10.88 -3.67 -5.08
N LEU A 739 -12.06 -3.80 -5.68
CA LEU A 739 -12.74 -2.70 -6.35
C LEU A 739 -13.47 -1.89 -5.30
N LEU A 740 -13.02 -0.66 -5.08
CA LEU A 740 -13.59 0.25 -4.06
C LEU A 740 -14.93 0.84 -4.54
N GLY A 741 -15.07 1.04 -5.86
CA GLY A 741 -16.35 1.32 -6.52
C GLY A 741 -17.18 0.05 -6.68
N GLN A 742 -18.46 0.22 -7.00
CA GLN A 742 -19.36 -0.92 -7.21
C GLN A 742 -19.43 -1.37 -8.67
N SER A 743 -18.68 -0.74 -9.58
CA SER A 743 -18.78 -1.00 -11.01
C SER A 743 -17.89 -2.18 -11.45
N LEU A 744 -18.49 -3.11 -12.19
CA LEU A 744 -17.79 -4.21 -12.85
C LEU A 744 -16.94 -3.74 -14.05
N ASN A 745 -17.17 -2.53 -14.58
CA ASN A 745 -16.42 -1.97 -15.71
C ASN A 745 -14.92 -1.85 -15.44
N ASP A 746 -14.52 -1.86 -14.17
CA ASP A 746 -13.12 -1.84 -13.77
C ASP A 746 -12.39 -3.15 -14.04
N LEU A 747 -13.08 -4.29 -14.20
CA LEU A 747 -12.45 -5.60 -14.45
C LEU A 747 -11.72 -5.67 -15.80
N PRO A 748 -12.34 -5.32 -16.95
CA PRO A 748 -11.64 -5.26 -18.23
C PRO A 748 -10.49 -4.23 -18.22
N ALA A 749 -10.69 -3.08 -17.54
CA ALA A 749 -9.67 -2.06 -17.40
C ALA A 749 -8.47 -2.53 -16.57
N LEU A 750 -8.72 -3.30 -15.50
CA LEU A 750 -7.69 -3.93 -14.67
C LEU A 750 -6.87 -4.94 -15.46
N HIS A 751 -7.54 -5.81 -16.23
CA HIS A 751 -6.87 -6.80 -17.09
C HIS A 751 -6.02 -6.13 -18.18
N ALA A 752 -6.56 -5.12 -18.85
CA ALA A 752 -5.83 -4.34 -19.87
C ALA A 752 -4.60 -3.63 -19.25
N LEU A 753 -4.73 -3.08 -18.05
CA LEU A 753 -3.62 -2.44 -17.33
C LEU A 753 -2.53 -3.47 -16.97
N ALA A 754 -2.92 -4.68 -16.53
CA ALA A 754 -1.99 -5.77 -16.21
C ALA A 754 -1.20 -6.23 -17.45
N LEU A 755 -1.86 -6.38 -18.61
CA LEU A 755 -1.21 -6.72 -19.88
C LEU A 755 -0.23 -5.62 -20.31
N ARG A 756 -0.61 -4.35 -20.21
CA ARG A 756 0.27 -3.20 -20.51
C ARG A 756 1.46 -3.14 -19.57
N ALA A 757 1.26 -3.36 -18.27
CA ALA A 757 2.34 -3.41 -17.28
C ALA A 757 3.35 -4.51 -17.62
N ARG A 758 2.86 -5.72 -17.94
CA ARG A 758 3.69 -6.85 -18.38
C ARG A 758 4.48 -6.54 -19.66
N ALA A 759 3.84 -5.92 -20.64
CA ALA A 759 4.50 -5.55 -21.91
C ALA A 759 5.63 -4.54 -21.67
N ILE A 760 5.39 -3.53 -20.80
CA ILE A 760 6.40 -2.53 -20.44
C ILE A 760 7.55 -3.16 -19.65
N VAL A 761 7.26 -4.05 -18.69
CA VAL A 761 8.31 -4.78 -17.95
C VAL A 761 9.18 -5.60 -18.90
N ARG A 762 8.56 -6.38 -19.81
CA ARG A 762 9.28 -7.19 -20.80
C ARG A 762 10.11 -6.32 -21.75
N GLY A 763 9.54 -5.21 -22.23
CA GLY A 763 10.25 -4.26 -23.09
C GLY A 763 11.45 -3.62 -22.38
N ASN A 764 11.28 -3.20 -21.12
CA ASN A 764 12.36 -2.63 -20.32
C ASN A 764 13.49 -3.63 -20.05
N LEU A 765 13.15 -4.89 -19.74
CA LEU A 765 14.14 -5.97 -19.55
C LEU A 765 14.87 -6.27 -20.85
N GLY A 766 14.13 -6.38 -21.98
CA GLY A 766 14.70 -6.59 -23.30
C GLY A 766 15.66 -5.47 -23.71
N TRP A 767 15.26 -4.21 -23.48
CA TRP A 767 16.13 -3.04 -23.70
C TRP A 767 17.40 -3.09 -22.85
N ALA A 768 17.28 -3.35 -21.55
CA ALA A 768 18.44 -3.41 -20.66
C ALA A 768 19.42 -4.52 -21.06
N LEU A 769 18.93 -5.67 -21.48
CA LEU A 769 19.75 -6.78 -21.98
C LEU A 769 20.42 -6.42 -23.31
N ALA A 770 19.68 -5.87 -24.28
CA ALA A 770 20.22 -5.48 -25.58
C ALA A 770 21.30 -4.40 -25.45
N TYR A 771 21.04 -3.37 -24.61
CA TYR A 771 22.02 -2.33 -24.34
C TYR A 771 23.32 -2.91 -23.80
N ASN A 772 23.26 -3.76 -22.78
CA ASN A 772 24.46 -4.37 -22.18
C ASN A 772 25.17 -5.32 -23.14
N ALA A 773 24.43 -6.07 -23.95
CA ALA A 773 25.00 -7.00 -24.94
C ALA A 773 25.81 -6.28 -26.04
N ILE A 774 25.47 -5.02 -26.34
CA ILE A 774 26.20 -4.19 -27.33
C ILE A 774 27.28 -3.35 -26.65
N ALA A 775 26.94 -2.71 -25.54
CA ALA A 775 27.80 -1.70 -24.92
C ALA A 775 29.03 -2.33 -24.20
N ILE A 776 28.86 -3.51 -23.57
CA ILE A 776 29.97 -4.19 -22.86
C ILE A 776 31.07 -4.64 -23.84
N PRO A 777 30.79 -5.34 -24.94
CA PRO A 777 31.82 -5.68 -25.91
C PRO A 777 32.47 -4.45 -26.53
N ALA A 778 31.70 -3.41 -26.91
CA ALA A 778 32.22 -2.18 -27.46
C ALA A 778 33.18 -1.46 -26.51
N ALA A 779 32.85 -1.44 -25.20
CA ALA A 779 33.73 -0.91 -24.16
C ALA A 779 34.99 -1.77 -24.00
N ALA A 780 34.85 -3.11 -23.97
CA ALA A 780 35.99 -4.03 -23.83
C ALA A 780 36.98 -3.97 -25.00
N LEU A 781 36.48 -3.67 -26.22
CA LEU A 781 37.30 -3.41 -27.40
C LEU A 781 37.96 -2.01 -27.41
N GLY A 782 37.70 -1.17 -26.40
CA GLY A 782 38.25 0.16 -26.29
C GLY A 782 37.62 1.21 -27.22
N TRP A 783 36.45 0.93 -27.81
CA TRP A 783 35.73 1.84 -28.68
C TRP A 783 34.93 2.92 -27.95
N VAL A 784 34.61 2.67 -26.68
CA VAL A 784 33.77 3.52 -25.86
C VAL A 784 34.61 4.13 -24.72
N PRO A 785 34.84 5.43 -24.71
CA PRO A 785 35.52 6.08 -23.59
C PRO A 785 34.61 6.13 -22.35
N PRO A 786 35.18 6.26 -21.11
CA PRO A 786 34.39 6.24 -19.87
C PRO A 786 33.28 7.28 -19.79
N TRP A 787 33.49 8.47 -20.36
CA TRP A 787 32.48 9.52 -20.37
C TRP A 787 31.26 9.16 -21.24
N LEU A 788 31.48 8.55 -22.41
CA LEU A 788 30.40 8.09 -23.31
C LEU A 788 29.66 6.91 -22.69
N ALA A 789 30.38 6.01 -22.01
CA ALA A 789 29.81 4.91 -21.22
C ALA A 789 28.84 5.43 -20.14
N ALA A 790 29.22 6.49 -19.43
CA ALA A 790 28.38 7.12 -18.40
C ALA A 790 27.10 7.75 -18.96
N ILE A 791 27.20 8.45 -20.09
CA ILE A 791 26.03 9.03 -20.80
C ILE A 791 25.09 7.90 -21.26
N GLY A 792 25.63 6.88 -21.91
CA GLY A 792 24.84 5.75 -22.43
C GLY A 792 24.08 5.02 -21.32
N MET A 793 24.76 4.71 -20.21
CA MET A 793 24.16 4.09 -19.04
C MET A 793 23.05 4.95 -18.43
N SER A 794 23.29 6.24 -18.25
CA SER A 794 22.30 7.16 -17.66
C SER A 794 21.08 7.33 -18.55
N THR A 795 21.29 7.43 -19.87
CA THR A 795 20.22 7.51 -20.88
C THR A 795 19.40 6.20 -20.89
N SER A 796 20.06 5.04 -20.84
CA SER A 796 19.38 3.75 -20.77
C SER A 796 18.49 3.63 -19.55
N SER A 797 18.96 4.03 -18.37
CA SER A 797 18.17 4.02 -17.14
C SER A 797 17.00 5.00 -17.20
N LEU A 798 17.21 6.19 -17.76
CA LEU A 798 16.16 7.19 -17.93
C LEU A 798 15.05 6.69 -18.86
N LEU A 799 15.40 6.06 -19.99
CA LEU A 799 14.43 5.48 -20.94
C LEU A 799 13.55 4.43 -20.28
N VAL A 800 14.11 3.55 -19.44
CA VAL A 800 13.35 2.53 -18.69
C VAL A 800 12.35 3.18 -17.75
N VAL A 801 12.74 4.23 -17.03
CA VAL A 801 11.86 4.96 -16.12
C VAL A 801 10.77 5.72 -16.89
N LEU A 802 11.11 6.43 -17.96
CA LEU A 802 10.14 7.15 -18.79
C LEU A 802 9.13 6.19 -19.44
N ASN A 803 9.59 5.02 -19.92
CA ASN A 803 8.69 4.00 -20.46
C ASN A 803 7.72 3.47 -19.39
N ALA A 804 8.16 3.29 -18.15
CA ALA A 804 7.31 2.90 -17.03
C ALA A 804 6.24 3.97 -16.71
N LEU A 805 6.57 5.25 -16.81
CA LEU A 805 5.63 6.36 -16.56
C LEU A 805 4.48 6.42 -17.59
N ARG A 806 4.59 5.77 -18.75
CA ARG A 806 3.49 5.65 -19.74
C ARG A 806 2.29 4.85 -19.22
N LEU A 807 2.44 4.13 -18.10
CA LEU A 807 1.31 3.47 -17.41
C LEU A 807 0.44 4.47 -16.65
N ILE A 808 1.00 5.60 -16.29
CA ILE A 808 0.26 6.68 -15.63
C ILE A 808 -0.51 7.42 -16.73
N PRO A 809 -1.86 7.41 -16.72
CA PRO A 809 -2.63 8.24 -17.64
C PRO A 809 -2.15 9.68 -17.50
N ALA A 810 -1.89 10.36 -18.59
CA ALA A 810 -1.78 11.82 -18.55
C ALA A 810 -3.12 12.29 -17.98
N ASP A 811 -3.11 12.88 -16.79
CA ASP A 811 -4.26 13.60 -16.29
C ASP A 811 -4.62 14.58 -17.42
N ARG A 812 -5.71 14.31 -18.12
CA ARG A 812 -6.49 15.42 -18.64
C ARG A 812 -6.89 16.13 -17.36
N VAL A 813 -6.07 17.09 -16.95
CA VAL A 813 -6.50 18.21 -16.11
C VAL A 813 -7.67 18.76 -16.92
N ALA A 814 -8.89 18.31 -16.62
CA ALA A 814 -10.03 19.11 -16.92
C ALA A 814 -9.63 20.47 -16.33
N PRO A 815 -9.52 21.55 -17.14
CA PRO A 815 -9.22 22.83 -16.58
C PRO A 815 -10.23 22.94 -15.45
N ALA A 816 -9.74 23.07 -14.21
CA ALA A 816 -10.58 23.45 -13.12
C ALA A 816 -11.28 24.68 -13.67
N THR A 817 -12.53 24.48 -14.05
CA THR A 817 -13.41 25.56 -14.37
C THR A 817 -13.26 26.38 -13.10
N ARG A 818 -12.50 27.45 -13.18
CA ARG A 818 -12.52 28.48 -12.18
C ARG A 818 -14.00 28.68 -11.98
N ALA A 819 -14.52 28.08 -10.92
CA ALA A 819 -15.81 28.43 -10.39
C ALA A 819 -15.67 29.96 -10.31
N ALA A 820 -16.26 30.61 -11.28
CA ALA A 820 -16.40 32.03 -11.25
C ALA A 820 -16.85 32.29 -9.82
N THR A 821 -16.04 33.01 -9.09
CA THR A 821 -16.41 33.65 -7.86
C THR A 821 -17.54 34.55 -8.30
N ALA A 822 -18.74 33.97 -8.41
CA ALA A 822 -19.96 34.73 -8.45
C ALA A 822 -19.94 35.44 -7.11
N ALA A 823 -19.48 36.68 -7.15
CA ALA A 823 -19.60 37.58 -6.05
C ALA A 823 -21.08 37.54 -5.65
N ILE A 824 -21.36 36.92 -4.51
CA ILE A 824 -22.66 37.03 -3.85
C ILE A 824 -22.84 38.52 -3.68
N PRO A 825 -23.84 39.17 -4.28
CA PRO A 825 -24.10 40.56 -4.03
C PRO A 825 -24.40 40.68 -2.55
N VAL A 826 -23.48 41.29 -1.81
CA VAL A 826 -23.70 41.69 -0.42
C VAL A 826 -24.83 42.74 -0.48
N ALA A 827 -26.01 42.37 -0.01
CA ALA A 827 -27.10 43.31 0.19
C ALA A 827 -26.56 44.45 1.09
N PRO A 828 -26.78 45.73 0.71
CA PRO A 828 -26.30 46.84 1.54
C PRO A 828 -26.98 46.76 2.91
N ARG A 829 -26.22 46.82 3.97
CA ARG A 829 -26.69 46.97 5.34
C ARG A 829 -27.57 48.23 5.41
N ALA A 830 -28.85 48.07 5.73
CA ALA A 830 -29.75 49.16 6.08
C ALA A 830 -29.19 49.85 7.33
N GLY A 831 -28.50 50.95 7.13
CA GLY A 831 -27.87 51.72 8.22
C GLY A 831 -27.02 52.92 7.83
N GLU A 832 -26.70 53.12 6.55
CA GLU A 832 -25.81 54.23 6.12
C GLU A 832 -26.54 55.34 5.32
N ALA A 833 -27.88 55.34 5.16
CA ALA A 833 -28.66 56.36 4.44
C ALA A 833 -29.14 57.51 5.35
N ALA A 834 -28.57 57.71 6.52
CA ALA A 834 -29.02 58.76 7.47
C ALA A 834 -27.91 59.81 7.85
N ARG A 835 -26.86 59.99 7.05
CA ARG A 835 -25.79 60.98 7.35
C ARG A 835 -25.34 61.82 6.16
N GLU A 836 -26.17 61.98 5.14
CA GLU A 836 -25.89 62.94 4.02
C GLU A 836 -26.98 63.92 3.76
N ASN A 837 -27.84 64.28 4.75
CA ASN A 837 -28.70 65.44 4.71
C ASN A 837 -28.88 65.99 6.14
N ALA A 838 -27.81 66.66 6.64
CA ALA A 838 -27.88 67.70 7.64
C ALA A 838 -26.63 68.58 7.55
#